data_7d405c8267922384e2d4db49f2a105f0
#
_entry.id   7d405c8267922384e2d4db49f2a105f0
#
_cell.length_a   1.000
_cell.length_b   1.000
_cell.length_c   1.000
_cell.angle_alpha   90.00
_cell.angle_beta   90.00
_cell.angle_gamma   90.00
#
_symmetry.space_group_name_H-M   'P 1'
#
loop_
_entity.id
_entity.type
_entity.pdbx_description
1 polymer ?
#
loop_
_entity_poly.entity_id
_entity_poly.type
_entity_poly.pdbx_seq_one_letter_code
_entity_poly.pdbx_strand_id
1 'polypeptide(L)'
;MSQQRVFDSLTSLFSTHPVVFWHDVDAEFATVVDGLQLGGVQLVRLDDTPALRVKLDIERKPDQRWLIYSAKPEPEPTKDWLLDVRMRSKLFRADSSSILLEDLGLTTQGLRQHLKERGKFLRARDRVDRLKRLVLPGDTAADLDRKMLAVLTRADQPELFAMLQRLYAAMVVDGVANLSVEPKAWQDIAANELTPAFWELSQVQLGYADANPTLRDLLLRILVTDFCRGLQGDAPQQLAHFVLPDRTLAAIASVFVGRWRADIAQYGNYNALARAVAKELDLVNLLSGQSAENLVECMTFEDVELRVVQDLKKRIVAGAGANMDVVRSLMARRRDGHWANPLLASANERTRALVACYDALTAAADFFMLKATHTAGFSFANADTAFSQYRDELFRFDQLYRHFHTAADAVEPTGWAVLHELRDTIEGVYSGWFIPQLSIAWAKVMEGPQGLLTHWKLPEVTPQQAFYERKVLPLLDGGVKRVFVLISDAFRFEVAQELVQHTNSKSRFKASLDAMMGVLPSYTALGMAALLPHKTMAYKESTNLDVLVDGHLVATLEQRNEHLKAFGGIGVKAEDLMALGKDKGRELVRDHRLIYIYHDRIDMIGDKQVSETKTFEAAAQSVQELSSVLGFIINSLNGSAVLVTADHGFMYQESALDGSDKSTLDDKPGGTLKAKKRYLLGRDLGTSSKAWSGNTAVTADTTLDGSLDFWVPKGASRFHFAGGARFVHGSAMPQEIVVPVITVRETEAEEAKTKYVNISLLGAVNKVVTNTQRFEFIQTDAVTERMLARSVVVSLRDFSDGDKPISDEPSITFDSTSQLLDERKRSIFLTVLGGAHDPHKRYDLVMRDAVSKVEVLRLPIKVDLAFGNDF
;
A
#
# COMPACT_ATOMS: atom_id res chain seq x y z
N MET A 1 -14.52 -38.64 35.08
CA MET A 1 -13.95 -39.83 34.44
C MET A 1 -14.97 -40.95 34.43
N SER A 2 -15.11 -41.72 33.36
CA SER A 2 -16.18 -42.66 33.28
C SER A 2 -15.86 -43.94 34.05
N GLN A 3 -16.80 -44.39 34.87
CA GLN A 3 -16.85 -45.69 35.54
C GLN A 3 -16.39 -46.84 34.60
N GLN A 4 -16.63 -46.71 33.31
CA GLN A 4 -16.27 -47.66 32.28
C GLN A 4 -14.76 -47.87 32.16
N ARG A 5 -13.92 -46.85 32.26
CA ARG A 5 -12.45 -46.96 32.12
C ARG A 5 -11.81 -47.67 33.31
N VAL A 6 -12.28 -47.38 34.53
CA VAL A 6 -11.84 -48.10 35.73
C VAL A 6 -12.21 -49.57 35.60
N PHE A 7 -13.42 -49.83 35.09
CA PHE A 7 -13.90 -51.18 34.80
C PHE A 7 -13.03 -51.91 33.77
N ASP A 8 -12.72 -51.27 32.62
CA ASP A 8 -11.91 -51.89 31.57
C ASP A 8 -10.46 -52.22 32.06
N SER A 9 -9.85 -51.31 32.82
CA SER A 9 -8.50 -51.49 33.36
C SER A 9 -8.47 -52.61 34.41
N LEU A 10 -9.45 -52.64 35.31
CA LEU A 10 -9.57 -53.72 36.29
C LEU A 10 -9.83 -55.07 35.63
N THR A 11 -10.69 -55.10 34.60
CA THR A 11 -10.98 -56.30 33.85
C THR A 11 -9.73 -56.85 33.19
N SER A 12 -8.91 -55.98 32.58
CA SER A 12 -7.63 -56.35 32.01
C SER A 12 -6.67 -56.94 33.04
N LEU A 13 -6.55 -56.36 34.25
CA LEU A 13 -5.70 -56.86 35.31
C LEU A 13 -6.16 -58.21 35.84
N PHE A 14 -7.47 -58.44 35.92
CA PHE A 14 -8.04 -59.72 36.37
C PHE A 14 -7.89 -60.83 35.34
N SER A 15 -7.49 -60.52 34.09
CA SER A 15 -7.12 -61.54 33.11
C SER A 15 -5.82 -62.32 33.50
N THR A 16 -4.93 -61.69 34.28
CA THR A 16 -3.61 -62.24 34.64
C THR A 16 -3.36 -62.34 36.14
N HIS A 17 -4.11 -61.66 36.96
CA HIS A 17 -3.90 -61.64 38.42
C HIS A 17 -5.20 -61.95 39.19
N PRO A 18 -5.26 -62.95 40.05
CA PRO A 18 -6.49 -63.28 40.79
C PRO A 18 -6.79 -62.33 41.90
N VAL A 19 -5.81 -61.59 42.43
CA VAL A 19 -5.97 -60.62 43.51
C VAL A 19 -5.40 -59.28 43.07
N VAL A 20 -6.21 -58.21 43.19
CA VAL A 20 -5.81 -56.83 42.86
C VAL A 20 -6.10 -55.96 44.08
N PHE A 21 -5.08 -55.22 44.52
CA PHE A 21 -5.20 -54.19 45.57
C PHE A 21 -5.41 -52.85 44.94
N TRP A 22 -6.31 -52.04 45.46
CA TRP A 22 -6.56 -50.68 45.06
C TRP A 22 -6.56 -49.74 46.28
N HIS A 23 -5.49 -48.95 46.40
CA HIS A 23 -5.41 -47.88 47.41
C HIS A 23 -5.80 -46.56 46.84
N ASP A 24 -6.97 -46.03 47.21
CA ASP A 24 -7.56 -44.77 46.76
C ASP A 24 -7.48 -43.76 47.92
N VAL A 25 -6.26 -43.25 48.18
CA VAL A 25 -5.92 -42.45 49.37
C VAL A 25 -6.76 -41.16 49.46
N ASP A 26 -7.19 -40.59 48.36
CA ASP A 26 -8.03 -39.39 48.30
C ASP A 26 -9.53 -39.71 48.25
N ALA A 27 -9.92 -41.00 48.31
CA ALA A 27 -11.28 -41.49 48.19
C ALA A 27 -12.06 -41.00 46.98
N GLU A 28 -11.33 -40.71 45.87
CA GLU A 28 -11.90 -40.14 44.62
C GLU A 28 -12.89 -41.10 43.97
N PHE A 29 -12.70 -42.40 44.16
CA PHE A 29 -13.49 -43.45 43.52
C PHE A 29 -14.38 -44.23 44.47
N ALA A 30 -14.51 -43.79 45.71
CA ALA A 30 -15.25 -44.51 46.76
C ALA A 30 -16.72 -44.87 46.36
N THR A 31 -17.39 -43.94 45.66
CA THR A 31 -18.75 -44.17 45.13
C THR A 31 -18.77 -44.96 43.82
N VAL A 32 -17.69 -44.93 43.06
CA VAL A 32 -17.54 -45.69 41.80
C VAL A 32 -17.34 -47.18 42.07
N VAL A 33 -16.54 -47.48 43.12
CA VAL A 33 -16.21 -48.86 43.57
C VAL A 33 -17.48 -49.64 43.92
N ASP A 34 -18.46 -49.03 44.57
CA ASP A 34 -19.72 -49.65 44.94
C ASP A 34 -20.62 -50.03 43.78
N GLY A 35 -20.46 -49.28 42.66
CA GLY A 35 -21.19 -49.53 41.40
C GLY A 35 -20.48 -50.47 40.43
N LEU A 36 -19.24 -50.93 40.70
CA LEU A 36 -18.48 -51.82 39.82
C LEU A 36 -19.02 -53.27 39.86
N GLN A 37 -19.57 -53.69 38.73
CA GLN A 37 -19.99 -55.09 38.54
C GLN A 37 -18.96 -55.85 37.71
N LEU A 38 -17.91 -56.33 38.36
CA LEU A 38 -16.84 -57.15 37.74
C LEU A 38 -17.27 -58.64 37.83
N GLY A 39 -17.57 -59.25 36.68
CA GLY A 39 -18.01 -60.67 36.64
C GLY A 39 -17.03 -61.59 37.29
N GLY A 40 -17.46 -62.38 38.32
CA GLY A 40 -16.65 -63.34 39.04
C GLY A 40 -15.58 -62.73 39.95
N VAL A 41 -15.58 -61.40 40.21
CA VAL A 41 -14.67 -60.73 41.13
C VAL A 41 -15.44 -60.34 42.40
N GLN A 42 -14.91 -60.68 43.58
CA GLN A 42 -15.46 -60.24 44.83
C GLN A 42 -14.75 -58.97 45.32
N LEU A 43 -15.53 -57.91 45.54
CA LEU A 43 -15.04 -56.68 46.13
C LEU A 43 -15.00 -56.82 47.67
N VAL A 44 -13.86 -56.41 48.27
CA VAL A 44 -13.70 -56.29 49.68
C VAL A 44 -13.15 -54.92 50.06
N ARG A 45 -13.76 -54.22 50.98
CA ARG A 45 -13.28 -52.96 51.54
C ARG A 45 -12.46 -53.24 52.81
N LEU A 46 -11.18 -52.96 52.80
CA LEU A 46 -10.30 -53.08 53.98
C LEU A 46 -10.62 -52.07 55.07
N ASP A 47 -11.30 -50.97 54.69
CA ASP A 47 -11.73 -49.98 55.68
C ASP A 47 -12.82 -50.49 56.60
N ASP A 48 -13.61 -51.47 56.12
CA ASP A 48 -14.77 -52.04 56.88
C ASP A 48 -14.54 -53.48 57.24
N THR A 49 -13.53 -54.17 56.75
CA THR A 49 -13.26 -55.58 56.93
C THR A 49 -11.86 -55.82 57.55
N PRO A 50 -11.70 -56.46 58.66
CA PRO A 50 -10.40 -56.77 59.23
C PRO A 50 -9.50 -57.54 58.28
N ALA A 51 -8.24 -57.15 58.17
CA ALA A 51 -7.30 -57.76 57.28
C ALA A 51 -7.11 -59.30 57.48
N LEU A 52 -7.16 -59.77 58.67
CA LEU A 52 -7.10 -61.21 58.99
C LEU A 52 -8.30 -61.93 58.42
N ARG A 53 -9.50 -61.36 58.43
CA ARG A 53 -10.68 -61.95 57.83
C ARG A 53 -10.50 -62.04 56.30
N VAL A 54 -10.03 -61.00 55.65
CA VAL A 54 -9.77 -60.97 54.19
C VAL A 54 -8.79 -62.05 53.85
N LYS A 55 -7.71 -62.22 54.60
CA LYS A 55 -6.72 -63.24 54.40
C LYS A 55 -7.31 -64.63 54.46
N LEU A 56 -8.07 -64.93 55.44
CA LEU A 56 -8.73 -66.20 55.58
C LEU A 56 -9.72 -66.49 54.45
N ASP A 57 -10.46 -65.50 54.02
CA ASP A 57 -11.45 -65.66 52.93
C ASP A 57 -10.75 -65.93 51.62
N ILE A 58 -9.58 -65.30 51.28
CA ILE A 58 -8.77 -65.55 50.14
C ILE A 58 -8.19 -66.96 50.13
N GLU A 59 -7.64 -67.43 51.33
CA GLU A 59 -7.06 -68.73 51.42
C GLU A 59 -8.12 -69.87 51.36
N ARG A 60 -9.32 -69.63 51.81
CA ARG A 60 -10.47 -70.57 51.72
C ARG A 60 -11.07 -70.69 50.33
N LYS A 61 -10.88 -69.67 49.47
CA LYS A 61 -11.43 -69.59 48.09
C LYS A 61 -10.34 -69.26 47.08
N PRO A 62 -9.40 -70.17 46.81
CA PRO A 62 -8.24 -69.87 45.97
C PRO A 62 -8.57 -69.57 44.51
N ASP A 63 -9.71 -70.08 44.01
CA ASP A 63 -10.16 -69.84 42.63
C ASP A 63 -10.96 -68.54 42.45
N GLN A 64 -11.29 -67.85 43.58
CA GLN A 64 -12.03 -66.63 43.60
C GLN A 64 -11.11 -65.46 43.26
N ARG A 65 -11.57 -64.53 42.35
CA ARG A 65 -10.89 -63.27 42.08
C ARG A 65 -11.33 -62.22 43.12
N TRP A 66 -10.37 -61.41 43.60
CA TRP A 66 -10.56 -60.46 44.67
C TRP A 66 -10.11 -59.08 44.29
N LEU A 67 -11.02 -58.06 44.36
CA LEU A 67 -10.66 -56.66 44.40
C LEU A 67 -10.65 -56.17 45.85
N ILE A 68 -9.44 -55.80 46.32
CA ILE A 68 -9.24 -55.34 47.68
C ILE A 68 -9.06 -53.84 47.67
N TYR A 69 -10.09 -53.10 48.03
CA TYR A 69 -10.10 -51.63 48.03
C TYR A 69 -9.88 -51.07 49.45
N SER A 70 -9.11 -49.97 49.54
CA SER A 70 -8.94 -49.18 50.75
C SER A 70 -8.79 -47.71 50.42
N ALA A 71 -9.45 -46.82 51.16
CA ALA A 71 -9.27 -45.38 51.13
C ALA A 71 -8.03 -44.91 51.93
N LYS A 72 -7.22 -45.83 52.46
CA LYS A 72 -5.98 -45.56 53.18
C LYS A 72 -4.75 -45.88 52.36
N PRO A 73 -3.61 -45.22 52.66
CA PRO A 73 -2.33 -45.55 52.01
C PRO A 73 -1.94 -47.00 52.28
N GLU A 74 -1.08 -47.57 51.45
CA GLU A 74 -0.49 -48.86 51.65
C GLU A 74 0.25 -48.91 52.99
N PRO A 75 0.00 -49.92 53.80
CA PRO A 75 0.66 -50.00 55.11
C PRO A 75 2.16 -50.36 54.94
N GLU A 76 2.93 -49.94 55.92
CA GLU A 76 4.34 -50.40 56.03
C GLU A 76 4.43 -51.91 56.08
N PRO A 77 5.43 -52.54 55.37
CA PRO A 77 5.55 -53.98 55.30
C PRO A 77 5.57 -54.70 56.67
N THR A 78 6.06 -54.05 57.72
CA THR A 78 6.12 -54.58 59.12
C THR A 78 4.79 -54.54 59.81
N LYS A 79 3.81 -53.81 59.32
CA LYS A 79 2.42 -53.63 59.82
C LYS A 79 1.36 -54.24 58.92
N ASP A 80 1.77 -54.79 57.79
CA ASP A 80 0.81 -55.29 56.79
C ASP A 80 0.49 -56.79 57.01
N TRP A 81 -0.67 -57.02 57.52
CA TRP A 81 -1.20 -58.39 57.80
C TRP A 81 -1.50 -59.16 56.50
N LEU A 82 -1.53 -58.48 55.35
CA LEU A 82 -1.76 -59.01 53.99
C LEU A 82 -0.49 -58.99 53.17
N LEU A 83 0.70 -58.82 53.72
CA LEU A 83 1.95 -58.68 52.97
C LEU A 83 2.20 -59.87 52.03
N ASP A 84 1.99 -61.07 52.44
CA ASP A 84 2.17 -62.29 51.65
C ASP A 84 1.17 -62.43 50.48
N VAL A 85 -0.07 -61.95 50.70
CA VAL A 85 -1.07 -61.83 49.65
C VAL A 85 -0.67 -60.73 48.67
N ARG A 86 -0.24 -59.58 49.18
CA ARG A 86 0.13 -58.42 48.41
C ARG A 86 1.33 -58.73 47.50
N MET A 87 2.34 -59.49 48.00
CA MET A 87 3.48 -59.84 47.20
C MET A 87 3.16 -60.78 46.01
N ARG A 88 2.00 -61.41 46.01
CA ARG A 88 1.50 -62.28 44.92
C ARG A 88 0.38 -61.63 44.10
N SER A 89 0.01 -60.38 44.42
CA SER A 89 -1.06 -59.64 43.80
C SER A 89 -0.55 -58.54 42.92
N LYS A 90 -1.48 -57.84 42.22
CA LYS A 90 -1.19 -56.61 41.49
C LYS A 90 -1.76 -55.41 42.20
N LEU A 91 -0.94 -54.36 42.34
CA LEU A 91 -1.44 -53.11 42.83
C LEU A 91 -2.07 -52.30 41.64
N PHE A 92 -3.34 -51.98 41.75
CA PHE A 92 -4.07 -51.06 40.88
C PHE A 92 -4.00 -49.65 41.48
N ARG A 93 -3.51 -48.74 40.70
CA ARG A 93 -3.47 -47.31 41.06
C ARG A 93 -4.35 -46.58 40.09
N ALA A 94 -5.51 -46.22 40.52
CA ALA A 94 -6.42 -45.34 39.79
C ALA A 94 -6.62 -44.07 40.60
N ASP A 95 -5.63 -43.21 40.56
CA ASP A 95 -5.89 -41.82 40.85
C ASP A 95 -6.23 -41.13 39.50
N SER A 96 -7.05 -40.11 39.57
CA SER A 96 -7.49 -39.38 38.37
C SER A 96 -6.33 -38.81 37.58
N SER A 97 -5.23 -38.48 38.25
CA SER A 97 -4.00 -37.93 37.67
C SER A 97 -3.20 -39.00 36.89
N SER A 98 -3.13 -40.27 37.40
CA SER A 98 -2.45 -41.36 36.68
C SER A 98 -3.16 -41.72 35.36
N ILE A 99 -4.48 -41.77 35.38
CA ILE A 99 -5.27 -42.07 34.20
C ILE A 99 -5.17 -40.91 33.19
N LEU A 100 -5.16 -39.68 33.65
CA LEU A 100 -4.95 -38.51 32.79
C LEU A 100 -3.54 -38.53 32.16
N LEU A 101 -2.53 -38.95 32.91
CA LEU A 101 -1.17 -39.07 32.45
C LEU A 101 -1.06 -40.07 31.27
N GLU A 102 -1.71 -41.22 31.40
CA GLU A 102 -1.80 -42.24 30.35
C GLU A 102 -2.66 -41.77 29.18
N ASP A 103 -3.83 -41.14 29.44
CA ASP A 103 -4.70 -40.57 28.42
C ASP A 103 -4.02 -39.47 27.57
N LEU A 104 -3.15 -38.70 28.19
CA LEU A 104 -2.37 -37.67 27.51
C LEU A 104 -1.10 -38.21 26.83
N GLY A 105 -0.77 -39.52 27.02
CA GLY A 105 0.42 -40.15 26.46
C GLY A 105 1.73 -39.68 27.12
N LEU A 106 1.66 -39.19 28.36
CA LEU A 106 2.81 -38.70 29.11
C LEU A 106 3.52 -39.86 29.81
N THR A 107 4.84 -39.90 29.80
CA THR A 107 5.64 -40.98 30.38
C THR A 107 6.22 -40.62 31.76
N THR A 108 6.28 -39.34 32.09
CA THR A 108 6.96 -38.83 33.28
C THR A 108 6.05 -38.88 34.51
N GLN A 109 6.29 -39.83 35.43
CA GLN A 109 5.48 -40.02 36.64
C GLN A 109 5.46 -38.80 37.57
N GLY A 110 6.51 -37.96 37.54
CA GLY A 110 6.59 -36.71 38.34
C GLY A 110 5.51 -35.66 38.01
N LEU A 111 4.83 -35.78 36.84
CA LEU A 111 3.79 -34.84 36.42
C LEU A 111 2.42 -35.05 37.13
N ARG A 112 2.26 -36.13 37.91
CA ARG A 112 0.99 -36.41 38.59
C ARG A 112 0.54 -35.28 39.51
N GLN A 113 1.43 -34.76 40.32
CA GLN A 113 1.14 -33.66 41.24
C GLN A 113 0.74 -32.40 40.44
N HIS A 114 1.45 -32.10 39.37
CA HIS A 114 1.13 -30.98 38.52
C HIS A 114 -0.26 -31.12 37.86
N LEU A 115 -0.60 -32.30 37.33
CA LEU A 115 -1.93 -32.56 36.76
C LEU A 115 -3.04 -32.42 37.84
N LYS A 116 -2.77 -32.79 39.10
CA LYS A 116 -3.70 -32.60 40.20
C LYS A 116 -3.93 -31.10 40.48
N GLU A 117 -2.88 -30.31 40.51
CA GLU A 117 -2.95 -28.84 40.65
C GLU A 117 -3.72 -28.19 39.49
N ARG A 118 -3.62 -28.72 38.28
CA ARG A 118 -4.36 -28.24 37.11
C ARG A 118 -5.76 -28.84 36.92
N GLY A 119 -6.29 -29.44 37.98
CA GLY A 119 -7.61 -30.11 37.99
C GLY A 119 -8.76 -29.25 37.46
N LYS A 120 -8.76 -27.95 37.75
CA LYS A 120 -9.78 -27.00 37.21
C LYS A 120 -9.80 -26.97 35.67
N PHE A 121 -8.63 -26.92 35.04
CA PHE A 121 -8.50 -26.97 33.58
C PHE A 121 -8.95 -28.33 33.04
N LEU A 122 -8.50 -29.41 33.66
CA LEU A 122 -8.68 -30.80 33.21
C LEU A 122 -10.10 -31.35 33.37
N ARG A 123 -10.97 -30.68 34.13
CA ARG A 123 -12.39 -31.08 34.26
C ARG A 123 -13.20 -30.95 32.99
N ALA A 124 -12.83 -30.04 32.08
CA ALA A 124 -13.57 -29.84 30.82
C ALA A 124 -13.03 -30.73 29.71
N ARG A 125 -13.83 -31.69 29.27
CA ARG A 125 -13.45 -32.65 28.24
C ARG A 125 -12.96 -31.99 26.95
N ASP A 126 -13.64 -30.94 26.46
CA ASP A 126 -13.24 -30.18 25.27
C ASP A 126 -11.82 -29.61 25.38
N ARG A 127 -11.43 -29.10 26.57
CA ARG A 127 -10.08 -28.61 26.82
C ARG A 127 -9.04 -29.73 26.80
N VAL A 128 -9.37 -30.87 27.43
CA VAL A 128 -8.50 -32.06 27.46
C VAL A 128 -8.31 -32.60 26.04
N ASP A 129 -9.37 -32.71 25.24
CA ASP A 129 -9.30 -33.19 23.84
C ASP A 129 -8.43 -32.27 22.96
N ARG A 130 -8.44 -30.96 23.21
CA ARG A 130 -7.54 -30.01 22.53
C ARG A 130 -6.11 -30.12 23.05
N LEU A 131 -5.92 -30.22 24.35
CA LEU A 131 -4.60 -30.37 24.95
C LEU A 131 -3.88 -31.61 24.42
N LYS A 132 -4.60 -32.73 24.32
CA LYS A 132 -4.12 -34.02 23.82
C LYS A 132 -3.48 -33.94 22.43
N ARG A 133 -3.92 -33.01 21.59
CA ARG A 133 -3.33 -32.78 20.25
C ARG A 133 -1.99 -32.06 20.29
N LEU A 134 -1.68 -31.38 21.40
CA LEU A 134 -0.47 -30.57 21.57
C LEU A 134 0.60 -31.29 22.40
N VAL A 135 0.18 -32.23 23.28
CA VAL A 135 1.07 -32.89 24.24
C VAL A 135 2.03 -33.85 23.53
N LEU A 136 3.28 -33.86 24.00
CA LEU A 136 4.34 -34.77 23.57
C LEU A 136 4.80 -35.63 24.77
N PRO A 137 5.28 -36.88 24.55
CA PRO A 137 5.64 -37.78 25.63
C PRO A 137 6.70 -37.27 26.61
N GLY A 138 7.57 -36.39 26.17
CA GLY A 138 8.66 -35.81 26.97
C GLY A 138 8.36 -34.46 27.60
N ASP A 139 7.11 -33.97 27.55
CA ASP A 139 6.74 -32.66 28.09
C ASP A 139 7.05 -32.52 29.57
N THR A 140 7.52 -31.35 29.94
CA THR A 140 7.68 -30.92 31.34
C THR A 140 6.39 -30.27 31.89
N ALA A 141 6.37 -29.94 33.18
CA ALA A 141 5.26 -29.21 33.80
C ALA A 141 5.06 -27.83 33.12
N ALA A 142 6.14 -27.11 32.82
CA ALA A 142 6.10 -25.82 32.12
C ALA A 142 5.59 -25.97 30.68
N ASP A 143 5.94 -27.05 29.98
CA ASP A 143 5.42 -27.32 28.63
C ASP A 143 3.91 -27.59 28.65
N LEU A 144 3.43 -28.32 29.66
CA LEU A 144 1.99 -28.56 29.83
C LEU A 144 1.23 -27.26 30.14
N ASP A 145 1.73 -26.42 31.04
CA ASP A 145 1.12 -25.13 31.34
C ASP A 145 1.09 -24.24 30.08
N ARG A 146 2.15 -24.19 29.32
CA ARG A 146 2.23 -23.45 28.06
C ARG A 146 1.18 -23.95 27.04
N LYS A 147 1.00 -25.27 26.95
CA LYS A 147 0.00 -25.89 26.07
C LYS A 147 -1.43 -25.67 26.57
N MET A 148 -1.66 -25.65 27.89
CA MET A 148 -2.94 -25.29 28.48
C MET A 148 -3.31 -23.83 28.22
N LEU A 149 -2.33 -22.91 28.32
CA LEU A 149 -2.50 -21.51 27.93
C LEU A 149 -2.86 -21.36 26.45
N ALA A 150 -2.22 -22.10 25.55
CA ALA A 150 -2.56 -22.10 24.13
C ALA A 150 -4.00 -22.58 23.87
N VAL A 151 -4.46 -23.61 24.61
CA VAL A 151 -5.85 -24.10 24.51
C VAL A 151 -6.85 -23.02 24.94
N LEU A 152 -6.59 -22.30 26.05
CA LEU A 152 -7.47 -21.26 26.59
C LEU A 152 -7.53 -20.04 25.68
N THR A 153 -6.40 -19.64 25.12
CA THR A 153 -6.31 -18.50 24.18
C THR A 153 -6.74 -18.86 22.77
N ARG A 154 -6.93 -20.15 22.47
CA ARG A 154 -7.17 -20.68 21.12
C ARG A 154 -6.05 -20.32 20.14
N ALA A 155 -4.84 -20.26 20.63
CA ALA A 155 -3.68 -20.03 19.78
C ALA A 155 -3.39 -21.27 18.93
N ASP A 156 -2.97 -21.06 17.69
CA ASP A 156 -2.69 -22.13 16.74
C ASP A 156 -1.40 -22.92 17.09
N GLN A 157 -0.50 -22.25 17.80
CA GLN A 157 0.77 -22.81 18.29
C GLN A 157 0.90 -22.51 19.80
N PRO A 158 1.56 -23.39 20.59
CA PRO A 158 1.81 -23.16 22.00
C PRO A 158 2.99 -22.21 22.22
N GLU A 159 2.97 -21.05 21.55
CA GLU A 159 3.99 -20.01 21.60
C GLU A 159 3.40 -18.72 22.22
N LEU A 160 4.19 -18.03 23.06
CA LEU A 160 3.75 -16.80 23.73
C LEU A 160 3.19 -15.78 22.74
N PHE A 161 3.88 -15.56 21.62
CA PHE A 161 3.46 -14.55 20.64
C PHE A 161 2.12 -14.87 19.98
N ALA A 162 1.85 -16.14 19.69
CA ALA A 162 0.53 -16.54 19.18
C ALA A 162 -0.57 -16.31 20.22
N MET A 163 -0.29 -16.57 21.50
CA MET A 163 -1.22 -16.30 22.60
C MET A 163 -1.47 -14.79 22.78
N LEU A 164 -0.40 -13.98 22.74
CA LEU A 164 -0.49 -12.53 22.85
C LEU A 164 -1.32 -11.93 21.72
N GLN A 165 -1.10 -12.38 20.46
CA GLN A 165 -1.91 -11.92 19.33
C GLN A 165 -3.41 -12.20 19.53
N ARG A 166 -3.79 -13.37 20.04
CA ARG A 166 -5.19 -13.73 20.35
C ARG A 166 -5.76 -12.88 21.49
N LEU A 167 -4.99 -12.68 22.54
CA LEU A 167 -5.41 -11.85 23.68
C LEU A 167 -5.59 -10.38 23.28
N TYR A 168 -4.63 -9.81 22.57
CA TYR A 168 -4.69 -8.42 22.12
C TYR A 168 -5.73 -8.18 21.04
N ALA A 169 -5.93 -9.13 20.12
CA ALA A 169 -7.01 -9.02 19.13
C ALA A 169 -8.39 -8.91 19.80
N ALA A 170 -8.60 -9.58 20.93
CA ALA A 170 -9.85 -9.50 21.69
C ALA A 170 -10.07 -8.16 22.44
N MET A 171 -9.05 -7.29 22.51
CA MET A 171 -9.18 -5.92 23.02
C MET A 171 -9.66 -4.94 21.92
N VAL A 172 -9.81 -5.40 20.67
CA VAL A 172 -10.23 -4.57 19.54
C VAL A 172 -11.65 -4.95 19.14
N VAL A 173 -12.55 -3.97 19.16
CA VAL A 173 -13.95 -4.13 18.72
C VAL A 173 -14.23 -3.06 17.68
N ASP A 174 -14.74 -3.45 16.53
CA ASP A 174 -15.06 -2.55 15.40
C ASP A 174 -13.90 -1.61 15.02
N GLY A 175 -12.66 -2.13 15.05
CA GLY A 175 -11.45 -1.39 14.71
C GLY A 175 -10.98 -0.38 15.78
N VAL A 176 -11.60 -0.38 16.96
CA VAL A 176 -11.22 0.48 18.11
C VAL A 176 -10.66 -0.40 19.23
N ALA A 177 -9.43 -0.10 19.65
CA ALA A 177 -8.81 -0.78 20.79
C ALA A 177 -9.20 -0.14 22.12
N ASN A 178 -9.49 -0.97 23.11
CA ASN A 178 -9.67 -0.56 24.49
C ASN A 178 -8.71 -1.33 25.39
N LEU A 179 -7.65 -0.66 25.82
CA LEU A 179 -6.57 -1.25 26.59
C LEU A 179 -6.97 -1.63 28.05
N SER A 180 -8.14 -1.15 28.51
CA SER A 180 -8.66 -1.46 29.83
C SER A 180 -9.55 -2.71 29.89
N VAL A 181 -9.87 -3.29 28.73
CA VAL A 181 -10.70 -4.49 28.65
C VAL A 181 -9.87 -5.74 28.95
N GLU A 182 -10.32 -6.55 29.86
CA GLU A 182 -9.78 -7.89 30.06
C GLU A 182 -10.47 -8.88 29.12
N PRO A 183 -9.72 -9.47 28.16
CA PRO A 183 -10.27 -10.47 27.25
C PRO A 183 -10.87 -11.67 28.02
N LYS A 184 -11.93 -12.26 27.47
CA LYS A 184 -12.53 -13.47 28.07
C LYS A 184 -11.50 -14.60 28.25
N ALA A 185 -10.62 -14.78 27.28
CA ALA A 185 -9.55 -15.78 27.37
C ALA A 185 -8.60 -15.51 28.55
N TRP A 186 -8.37 -14.24 28.91
CA TRP A 186 -7.60 -13.87 30.11
C TRP A 186 -8.33 -14.23 31.40
N GLN A 187 -9.64 -13.97 31.46
CA GLN A 187 -10.47 -14.39 32.59
C GLN A 187 -10.49 -15.93 32.75
N ASP A 188 -10.53 -16.65 31.61
CA ASP A 188 -10.44 -18.12 31.60
C ASP A 188 -9.07 -18.61 32.10
N ILE A 189 -7.96 -17.94 31.76
CA ILE A 189 -6.62 -18.23 32.31
C ILE A 189 -6.60 -18.05 33.83
N ALA A 190 -7.13 -16.93 34.31
CA ALA A 190 -7.21 -16.65 35.75
C ALA A 190 -8.09 -17.66 36.50
N ALA A 191 -9.25 -18.00 35.95
CA ALA A 191 -10.17 -18.99 36.53
C ALA A 191 -9.56 -20.40 36.60
N ASN A 192 -8.61 -20.73 35.73
CA ASN A 192 -7.90 -22.00 35.73
C ASN A 192 -6.53 -21.95 36.45
N GLU A 193 -6.23 -20.86 37.19
CA GLU A 193 -5.01 -20.67 37.97
C GLU A 193 -3.70 -20.78 37.16
N LEU A 194 -3.76 -20.35 35.87
CA LEU A 194 -2.62 -20.37 34.98
C LEU A 194 -1.95 -18.99 34.78
N THR A 195 -2.44 -17.96 35.50
CA THR A 195 -1.85 -16.60 35.43
C THR A 195 -0.36 -16.58 35.81
N PRO A 196 0.10 -17.26 36.89
CA PRO A 196 1.53 -17.31 37.20
C PRO A 196 2.38 -17.91 36.08
N ALA A 197 1.92 -19.01 35.49
CA ALA A 197 2.60 -19.67 34.39
C ALA A 197 2.69 -18.77 33.13
N PHE A 198 1.68 -17.96 32.89
CA PHE A 198 1.70 -16.99 31.78
C PHE A 198 2.76 -15.89 32.00
N TRP A 199 2.83 -15.35 33.20
CA TRP A 199 3.82 -14.32 33.53
C TRP A 199 5.25 -14.88 33.61
N GLU A 200 5.44 -16.08 34.10
CA GLU A 200 6.73 -16.78 34.08
C GLU A 200 7.19 -16.99 32.63
N LEU A 201 6.31 -17.44 31.73
CA LEU A 201 6.59 -17.56 30.30
C LEU A 201 6.97 -16.20 29.69
N SER A 202 6.27 -15.13 30.06
CA SER A 202 6.55 -13.77 29.61
C SER A 202 7.89 -13.24 30.15
N GLN A 203 8.24 -13.58 31.36
CA GLN A 203 9.54 -13.24 31.95
C GLN A 203 10.68 -13.96 31.22
N VAL A 204 10.53 -15.26 30.98
CA VAL A 204 11.55 -16.06 30.28
C VAL A 204 11.76 -15.59 28.83
N GLN A 205 10.69 -15.29 28.12
CA GLN A 205 10.78 -14.97 26.67
C GLN A 205 10.96 -13.48 26.35
N LEU A 206 10.56 -12.58 27.22
CA LEU A 206 10.59 -11.13 27.00
C LEU A 206 11.36 -10.35 28.08
N GLY A 207 11.76 -11.01 29.18
CA GLY A 207 12.32 -10.32 30.34
C GLY A 207 11.29 -9.44 31.08
N TYR A 208 10.00 -9.65 30.85
CA TYR A 208 8.96 -8.87 31.49
C TYR A 208 8.72 -9.33 32.92
N ALA A 209 9.04 -8.46 33.87
CA ALA A 209 8.75 -8.67 35.31
C ALA A 209 8.22 -7.38 35.92
N ASP A 210 7.09 -7.46 36.58
CA ASP A 210 6.47 -6.37 37.29
C ASP A 210 5.82 -6.90 38.58
N ALA A 211 5.70 -6.05 39.62
CA ALA A 211 5.03 -6.41 40.85
C ALA A 211 3.53 -6.69 40.66
N ASN A 212 2.89 -5.98 39.74
CA ASN A 212 1.48 -6.14 39.39
C ASN A 212 1.33 -6.23 37.84
N PRO A 213 1.74 -7.36 37.25
CA PRO A 213 1.81 -7.47 35.79
C PRO A 213 0.41 -7.43 35.15
N THR A 214 0.27 -6.69 34.06
CA THR A 214 -0.97 -6.57 33.28
C THR A 214 -0.70 -6.77 31.80
N LEU A 215 -1.71 -7.23 31.06
CA LEU A 215 -1.62 -7.34 29.59
C LEU A 215 -1.39 -5.96 28.95
N ARG A 216 -1.99 -4.91 29.52
CA ARG A 216 -1.81 -3.53 29.05
C ARG A 216 -0.35 -3.07 29.21
N ASP A 217 0.26 -3.22 30.40
CA ASP A 217 1.65 -2.83 30.62
C ASP A 217 2.62 -3.64 29.74
N LEU A 218 2.39 -4.94 29.60
CA LEU A 218 3.16 -5.79 28.70
C LEU A 218 3.09 -5.28 27.24
N LEU A 219 1.90 -4.90 26.76
CA LEU A 219 1.73 -4.35 25.41
C LEU A 219 2.51 -3.04 25.23
N LEU A 220 2.40 -2.12 26.20
CA LEU A 220 3.13 -0.86 26.18
C LEU A 220 4.64 -1.13 26.09
N ARG A 221 5.16 -2.03 26.94
CA ARG A 221 6.60 -2.36 26.95
C ARG A 221 7.07 -2.99 25.63
N ILE A 222 6.31 -3.91 25.08
CA ILE A 222 6.64 -4.52 23.77
C ILE A 222 6.72 -3.46 22.68
N LEU A 223 5.69 -2.60 22.55
CA LEU A 223 5.65 -1.60 21.47
C LEU A 223 6.66 -0.47 21.69
N VAL A 224 6.83 0.02 22.92
CA VAL A 224 7.83 1.06 23.21
C VAL A 224 9.24 0.52 23.03
N THR A 225 9.52 -0.73 23.38
CA THR A 225 10.82 -1.37 23.13
C THR A 225 11.13 -1.40 21.63
N ASP A 226 10.19 -1.83 20.79
CA ASP A 226 10.34 -1.83 19.32
C ASP A 226 10.59 -0.43 18.79
N PHE A 227 9.80 0.55 19.23
CA PHE A 227 9.96 1.96 18.85
C PHE A 227 11.35 2.51 19.22
N CYS A 228 11.77 2.34 20.47
CA CYS A 228 13.08 2.84 20.94
C CYS A 228 14.26 2.16 20.25
N ARG A 229 14.14 0.91 19.84
CA ARG A 229 15.17 0.22 19.06
C ARG A 229 15.28 0.72 17.62
N GLY A 230 14.19 1.25 17.04
CA GLY A 230 14.20 1.88 15.73
C GLY A 230 14.79 3.29 15.72
N LEU A 231 14.87 3.96 16.86
CA LEU A 231 15.42 5.31 16.94
C LEU A 231 16.91 5.35 16.61
N GLN A 232 17.29 6.31 15.76
CA GLN A 232 18.70 6.58 15.42
C GLN A 232 19.36 7.62 16.34
N GLY A 233 18.73 7.96 17.45
CA GLY A 233 19.19 8.92 18.43
C GLY A 233 18.67 8.60 19.82
N ASP A 234 18.75 9.58 20.74
CA ASP A 234 18.32 9.39 22.12
C ASP A 234 16.80 9.25 22.21
N ALA A 235 16.35 8.22 22.92
CA ALA A 235 14.94 8.00 23.19
C ALA A 235 14.42 9.06 24.21
N PRO A 236 13.19 9.51 24.08
CA PRO A 236 12.55 10.35 25.09
C PRO A 236 12.64 9.71 26.47
N GLN A 237 13.13 10.46 27.46
CA GLN A 237 13.39 9.95 28.81
C GLN A 237 12.12 9.35 29.45
N GLN A 238 10.96 9.89 29.11
CA GLN A 238 9.66 9.41 29.58
C GLN A 238 9.33 7.98 29.15
N LEU A 239 9.96 7.49 28.07
CA LEU A 239 9.76 6.13 27.56
C LEU A 239 10.71 5.10 28.18
N ALA A 240 11.76 5.54 28.88
CA ALA A 240 12.84 4.66 29.35
C ALA A 240 12.32 3.53 30.28
N HIS A 241 11.33 3.80 31.10
CA HIS A 241 10.79 2.80 32.04
C HIS A 241 9.91 1.74 31.38
N PHE A 242 9.45 1.96 30.15
CA PHE A 242 8.73 0.97 29.37
C PHE A 242 9.64 0.07 28.53
N VAL A 243 10.91 0.40 28.38
CA VAL A 243 11.84 -0.44 27.61
C VAL A 243 12.14 -1.72 28.38
N LEU A 244 12.05 -2.86 27.70
CA LEU A 244 12.42 -4.15 28.27
C LEU A 244 13.92 -4.16 28.58
N PRO A 245 14.33 -4.62 29.80
CA PRO A 245 15.67 -4.39 30.30
C PRO A 245 16.76 -5.24 29.61
N ASP A 246 16.44 -6.45 29.20
CA ASP A 246 17.37 -7.34 28.54
C ASP A 246 17.44 -7.04 27.02
N ARG A 247 18.65 -6.76 26.52
CA ARG A 247 18.87 -6.37 25.13
C ARG A 247 18.54 -7.49 24.12
N THR A 248 18.79 -8.74 24.47
CA THR A 248 18.53 -9.90 23.61
C THR A 248 17.04 -10.17 23.54
N LEU A 249 16.36 -10.19 24.69
CA LEU A 249 14.93 -10.38 24.76
C LEU A 249 14.15 -9.20 24.16
N ALA A 250 14.66 -7.97 24.29
CA ALA A 250 14.15 -6.80 23.59
C ALA A 250 14.23 -6.94 22.06
N ALA A 251 15.28 -7.57 21.53
CA ALA A 251 15.36 -7.87 20.10
C ALA A 251 14.27 -8.87 19.66
N ILE A 252 14.01 -9.88 20.48
CA ILE A 252 12.94 -10.86 20.25
C ILE A 252 11.56 -10.16 20.21
N ALA A 253 11.32 -9.24 21.17
CA ALA A 253 10.10 -8.43 21.17
C ALA A 253 9.93 -7.63 19.88
N SER A 254 11.01 -7.00 19.36
CA SER A 254 10.96 -6.27 18.09
C SER A 254 10.67 -7.18 16.89
N VAL A 255 11.24 -8.38 16.86
CA VAL A 255 10.92 -9.37 15.81
C VAL A 255 9.45 -9.77 15.88
N PHE A 256 8.91 -9.98 17.07
CA PHE A 256 7.48 -10.25 17.23
C PHE A 256 6.63 -9.10 16.67
N VAL A 257 6.93 -7.86 17.03
CA VAL A 257 6.20 -6.69 16.54
C VAL A 257 6.30 -6.58 15.01
N GLY A 258 7.49 -6.80 14.44
CA GLY A 258 7.71 -6.81 12.99
C GLY A 258 6.85 -7.85 12.27
N ARG A 259 6.80 -9.09 12.79
CA ARG A 259 5.93 -10.15 12.27
C ARG A 259 4.46 -9.83 12.41
N TRP A 260 4.07 -9.27 13.56
CA TRP A 260 2.69 -8.88 13.80
C TRP A 260 2.22 -7.81 12.83
N ARG A 261 3.06 -6.79 12.54
CA ARG A 261 2.81 -5.79 11.50
C ARG A 261 2.65 -6.39 10.10
N ALA A 262 3.47 -7.38 9.78
CA ALA A 262 3.46 -8.03 8.46
C ALA A 262 2.29 -9.00 8.25
N ASP A 263 1.60 -9.41 9.32
CA ASP A 263 0.46 -10.33 9.25
C ASP A 263 -0.80 -9.61 8.76
N ILE A 264 -1.19 -9.89 7.53
CA ILE A 264 -2.37 -9.29 6.90
C ILE A 264 -3.65 -9.56 7.69
N ALA A 265 -3.78 -10.74 8.31
CA ALA A 265 -4.95 -11.11 9.11
C ALA A 265 -5.05 -10.30 10.42
N GLN A 266 -3.93 -9.82 10.93
CA GLN A 266 -3.85 -9.05 12.18
C GLN A 266 -3.63 -7.55 11.96
N TYR A 267 -3.51 -7.12 10.69
CA TYR A 267 -3.19 -5.73 10.32
C TYR A 267 -4.09 -4.70 11.01
N GLY A 268 -5.40 -4.91 10.98
CA GLY A 268 -6.37 -4.00 11.62
C GLY A 268 -6.23 -3.95 13.15
N ASN A 269 -6.02 -5.11 13.78
CA ASN A 269 -5.86 -5.22 15.23
C ASN A 269 -4.57 -4.54 15.70
N TYR A 270 -3.46 -4.80 15.02
CA TYR A 270 -2.18 -4.14 15.31
C TYR A 270 -2.31 -2.62 15.24
N ASN A 271 -2.87 -2.10 14.15
CA ASN A 271 -3.02 -0.66 13.94
C ASN A 271 -3.89 0.01 15.02
N ALA A 272 -4.99 -0.63 15.40
CA ALA A 272 -5.86 -0.11 16.46
C ALA A 272 -5.15 -0.06 17.82
N LEU A 273 -4.42 -1.12 18.18
CA LEU A 273 -3.67 -1.21 19.43
C LEU A 273 -2.49 -0.22 19.46
N ALA A 274 -1.73 -0.13 18.39
CA ALA A 274 -0.61 0.81 18.28
C ALA A 274 -1.08 2.26 18.44
N ARG A 275 -2.21 2.65 17.82
CA ARG A 275 -2.80 3.99 17.99
C ARG A 275 -3.28 4.22 19.43
N ALA A 276 -3.89 3.21 20.07
CA ALA A 276 -4.33 3.34 21.45
C ALA A 276 -3.16 3.55 22.40
N VAL A 277 -2.06 2.81 22.22
CA VAL A 277 -0.83 2.96 22.99
C VAL A 277 -0.17 4.33 22.71
N ALA A 278 -0.08 4.75 21.46
CA ALA A 278 0.49 6.06 21.10
C ALA A 278 -0.30 7.21 21.75
N LYS A 279 -1.63 7.11 21.76
CA LYS A 279 -2.51 8.09 22.42
C LYS A 279 -2.28 8.11 23.93
N GLU A 280 -2.17 6.95 24.56
CA GLU A 280 -1.96 6.83 26.00
C GLU A 280 -0.62 7.43 26.44
N LEU A 281 0.42 7.26 25.62
CA LEU A 281 1.77 7.80 25.86
C LEU A 281 1.90 9.28 25.49
N ASP A 282 0.87 9.91 24.91
CA ASP A 282 0.95 11.26 24.32
C ASP A 282 2.15 11.39 23.35
N LEU A 283 2.29 10.39 22.46
CA LEU A 283 3.46 10.22 21.62
C LEU A 283 3.70 11.44 20.72
N VAL A 284 2.65 12.10 20.26
CA VAL A 284 2.72 13.32 19.43
C VAL A 284 3.60 14.39 20.11
N ASN A 285 3.39 14.63 21.40
CA ASN A 285 4.19 15.60 22.16
C ASN A 285 5.61 15.09 22.39
N LEU A 286 5.78 13.81 22.67
CA LEU A 286 7.11 13.20 22.88
C LEU A 286 7.99 13.26 21.62
N LEU A 287 7.38 13.19 20.42
CA LEU A 287 8.08 13.24 19.15
C LEU A 287 8.42 14.66 18.69
N SER A 288 7.95 15.72 19.35
CA SER A 288 8.05 17.11 18.87
C SER A 288 9.49 17.56 18.57
N GLY A 289 10.48 17.04 19.29
CA GLY A 289 11.91 17.35 19.11
C GLY A 289 12.66 16.40 18.17
N GLN A 290 12.04 15.34 17.67
CA GLN A 290 12.71 14.33 16.84
C GLN A 290 12.77 14.76 15.37
N SER A 291 13.90 14.46 14.71
CA SER A 291 14.10 14.67 13.26
C SER A 291 13.64 13.45 12.45
N ALA A 292 13.46 13.65 11.14
CA ALA A 292 13.11 12.56 10.24
C ALA A 292 14.18 11.45 10.19
N GLU A 293 15.48 11.82 10.28
CA GLU A 293 16.57 10.85 10.34
C GLU A 293 16.49 9.97 11.58
N ASN A 294 16.22 10.59 12.74
CA ASN A 294 16.10 9.83 13.99
C ASN A 294 14.96 8.81 13.94
N LEU A 295 13.90 9.12 13.19
CA LEU A 295 12.65 8.36 13.12
C LEU A 295 12.57 7.40 11.93
N VAL A 296 13.54 7.40 11.03
CA VAL A 296 13.45 6.72 9.74
C VAL A 296 13.15 5.22 9.84
N GLU A 297 13.65 4.54 10.88
CA GLU A 297 13.43 3.12 11.12
C GLU A 297 12.28 2.81 12.11
N CYS A 298 11.67 3.83 12.72
CA CYS A 298 10.59 3.65 13.70
C CYS A 298 9.27 3.36 12.99
N MET A 299 8.93 2.08 12.82
CA MET A 299 7.70 1.64 12.11
C MET A 299 6.55 1.26 13.07
N THR A 300 6.73 1.45 14.38
CA THR A 300 5.80 0.95 15.40
C THR A 300 4.49 1.74 15.44
N PHE A 301 4.57 3.06 15.36
CA PHE A 301 3.43 3.97 15.57
C PHE A 301 3.15 4.84 14.35
N GLU A 302 1.86 5.05 14.05
CA GLU A 302 1.39 5.91 12.96
C GLU A 302 1.80 7.38 13.13
N ASP A 303 1.81 7.89 14.37
CA ASP A 303 2.15 9.28 14.69
C ASP A 303 3.56 9.68 14.26
N VAL A 304 4.44 8.70 14.12
CA VAL A 304 5.81 8.89 13.57
C VAL A 304 5.74 9.44 12.15
N GLU A 305 4.79 8.98 11.32
CA GLU A 305 4.66 9.44 9.92
C GLU A 305 4.32 10.92 9.86
N LEU A 306 3.36 11.37 10.68
CA LEU A 306 2.98 12.79 10.69
C LEU A 306 4.15 13.67 11.14
N ARG A 307 4.96 13.21 12.11
CA ARG A 307 6.16 13.94 12.54
C ARG A 307 7.22 14.01 11.45
N VAL A 308 7.48 12.89 10.78
CA VAL A 308 8.42 12.83 9.64
C VAL A 308 7.95 13.74 8.51
N VAL A 309 6.68 13.69 8.13
CA VAL A 309 6.08 14.57 7.11
C VAL A 309 6.28 16.05 7.46
N GLN A 310 6.06 16.43 8.73
CA GLN A 310 6.28 17.81 9.20
C GLN A 310 7.75 18.25 9.08
N ASP A 311 8.70 17.40 9.40
CA ASP A 311 10.12 17.71 9.30
C ASP A 311 10.58 17.82 7.83
N LEU A 312 10.19 16.85 7.00
CA LEU A 312 10.51 16.85 5.57
C LEU A 312 9.89 18.05 4.84
N LYS A 313 8.63 18.41 5.16
CA LYS A 313 7.97 19.61 4.64
C LYS A 313 8.81 20.86 4.90
N LYS A 314 9.28 21.05 6.14
CA LYS A 314 10.13 22.22 6.48
C LYS A 314 11.40 22.27 5.67
N ARG A 315 12.04 21.13 5.42
CA ARG A 315 13.27 21.05 4.62
C ARG A 315 13.00 21.36 3.14
N ILE A 316 11.91 20.83 2.59
CA ILE A 316 11.51 21.10 1.21
C ILE A 316 11.25 22.60 1.00
N VAL A 317 10.53 23.25 1.92
CA VAL A 317 10.25 24.69 1.85
C VAL A 317 11.53 25.53 2.02
N ALA A 318 12.44 25.11 2.88
CA ALA A 318 13.72 25.80 3.09
C ALA A 318 14.63 25.81 1.83
N GLY A 319 14.37 24.93 0.87
CA GLY A 319 14.96 24.97 -0.47
C GLY A 319 16.41 24.52 -0.55
N ALA A 320 17.20 25.16 -1.42
CA ALA A 320 18.52 24.73 -1.88
C ALA A 320 19.62 24.49 -0.80
N GLY A 321 19.39 24.82 0.45
CA GLY A 321 20.29 24.48 1.58
C GLY A 321 20.04 23.09 2.16
N ALA A 322 18.90 22.44 1.84
CA ALA A 322 18.62 21.08 2.27
C ALA A 322 19.23 20.08 1.29
N ASN A 323 19.84 19.02 1.82
CA ASN A 323 20.29 17.91 0.97
C ASN A 323 19.05 17.14 0.49
N MET A 324 18.55 17.47 -0.70
CA MET A 324 17.32 16.88 -1.26
C MET A 324 17.44 15.38 -1.52
N ASP A 325 18.65 14.86 -1.70
CA ASP A 325 18.88 13.42 -1.86
C ASP A 325 18.62 12.69 -0.54
N VAL A 326 18.99 13.31 0.59
CA VAL A 326 18.63 12.79 1.92
C VAL A 326 17.12 12.80 2.11
N VAL A 327 16.44 13.89 1.76
CA VAL A 327 14.96 14.00 1.84
C VAL A 327 14.30 12.90 1.03
N ARG A 328 14.73 12.67 -0.21
CA ARG A 328 14.22 11.60 -1.07
C ARG A 328 14.48 10.22 -0.50
N SER A 329 15.68 9.98 0.02
CA SER A 329 16.03 8.69 0.65
C SER A 329 15.15 8.40 1.87
N LEU A 330 14.90 9.39 2.72
CA LEU A 330 14.01 9.26 3.88
C LEU A 330 12.58 8.97 3.44
N MET A 331 12.05 9.70 2.44
CA MET A 331 10.71 9.43 1.90
C MET A 331 10.59 8.02 1.34
N ALA A 332 11.57 7.58 0.54
CA ALA A 332 11.58 6.23 -0.03
C ALA A 332 11.56 5.17 1.08
N ARG A 333 12.40 5.31 2.10
CA ARG A 333 12.47 4.37 3.22
C ARG A 333 11.14 4.30 4.01
N ARG A 334 10.48 5.44 4.24
CA ARG A 334 9.20 5.47 4.95
C ARG A 334 8.06 4.85 4.14
N ARG A 335 8.07 5.03 2.82
CA ARG A 335 7.10 4.39 1.91
C ARG A 335 7.25 2.87 1.82
N ASP A 336 8.43 2.33 2.10
CA ASP A 336 8.63 0.88 2.24
C ASP A 336 8.11 0.34 3.58
N GLY A 337 7.80 1.21 4.54
CA GLY A 337 7.37 0.88 5.88
C GLY A 337 5.92 0.40 5.96
N HIS A 338 5.45 0.18 7.19
CA HIS A 338 4.11 -0.36 7.46
C HIS A 338 2.98 0.64 7.18
N TRP A 339 3.17 1.92 7.57
CA TRP A 339 2.08 2.90 7.61
C TRP A 339 1.84 3.62 6.29
N ALA A 340 2.90 3.88 5.52
CA ALA A 340 2.86 4.65 4.28
C ALA A 340 3.15 3.82 3.02
N ASN A 341 3.01 2.50 3.09
CA ASN A 341 3.29 1.62 1.97
C ASN A 341 2.20 1.70 0.90
N PRO A 342 2.53 2.07 -0.36
CA PRO A 342 1.55 2.13 -1.44
C PRO A 342 0.82 0.81 -1.71
N LEU A 343 1.48 -0.34 -1.48
CA LEU A 343 0.86 -1.67 -1.65
C LEU A 343 -0.27 -1.93 -0.64
N LEU A 344 -0.28 -1.22 0.49
CA LEU A 344 -1.28 -1.31 1.54
C LEU A 344 -2.32 -0.16 1.47
N ALA A 345 -2.20 0.75 0.52
CA ALA A 345 -3.08 1.93 0.41
C ALA A 345 -4.57 1.57 0.27
N SER A 346 -4.88 0.41 -0.36
CA SER A 346 -6.25 -0.08 -0.47
C SER A 346 -6.84 -0.63 0.84
N ALA A 347 -6.01 -0.91 1.85
CA ALA A 347 -6.44 -1.55 3.08
C ALA A 347 -7.32 -0.63 3.95
N ASN A 348 -6.97 0.66 4.02
CA ASN A 348 -7.76 1.63 4.78
C ASN A 348 -7.50 3.08 4.31
N GLU A 349 -8.39 3.98 4.70
CA GLU A 349 -8.36 5.39 4.33
C GLU A 349 -7.13 6.14 4.90
N ARG A 350 -6.74 5.86 6.13
CA ARG A 350 -5.58 6.53 6.77
C ARG A 350 -4.27 6.17 6.08
N THR A 351 -4.05 4.90 5.75
CA THR A 351 -2.87 4.47 4.98
C THR A 351 -2.84 5.15 3.60
N ARG A 352 -4.00 5.25 2.93
CA ARG A 352 -4.12 5.98 1.66
C ARG A 352 -3.72 7.44 1.81
N ALA A 353 -4.18 8.09 2.87
CA ALA A 353 -3.82 9.48 3.14
C ALA A 353 -2.34 9.67 3.48
N LEU A 354 -1.70 8.75 4.21
CA LEU A 354 -0.26 8.79 4.46
C LEU A 354 0.55 8.61 3.17
N VAL A 355 0.14 7.68 2.30
CA VAL A 355 0.74 7.54 0.96
C VAL A 355 0.61 8.85 0.19
N ALA A 356 -0.57 9.46 0.19
CA ALA A 356 -0.81 10.74 -0.47
C ALA A 356 0.03 11.89 0.13
N CYS A 357 0.28 11.90 1.45
CA CYS A 357 1.22 12.85 2.05
C CYS A 357 2.62 12.76 1.43
N TYR A 358 3.14 11.54 1.28
CA TYR A 358 4.45 11.34 0.65
C TYR A 358 4.45 11.63 -0.85
N ASP A 359 3.35 11.36 -1.56
CA ASP A 359 3.20 11.76 -2.96
C ASP A 359 3.22 13.29 -3.10
N ALA A 360 2.52 14.02 -2.23
CA ALA A 360 2.54 15.48 -2.17
C ALA A 360 3.95 16.02 -1.87
N LEU A 361 4.65 15.45 -0.89
CA LEU A 361 6.03 15.83 -0.58
C LEU A 361 6.97 15.58 -1.75
N THR A 362 6.80 14.48 -2.47
CA THR A 362 7.62 14.15 -3.65
C THR A 362 7.39 15.17 -4.77
N ALA A 363 6.12 15.47 -5.09
CA ALA A 363 5.79 16.49 -6.09
C ALA A 363 6.31 17.87 -5.69
N ALA A 364 6.21 18.24 -4.40
CA ALA A 364 6.72 19.49 -3.89
C ALA A 364 8.25 19.57 -3.98
N ALA A 365 8.96 18.51 -3.61
CA ALA A 365 10.42 18.45 -3.71
C ALA A 365 10.90 18.66 -5.15
N ASP A 366 10.29 17.95 -6.10
CA ASP A 366 10.60 18.07 -7.51
C ASP A 366 10.25 19.45 -8.06
N PHE A 367 9.14 20.05 -7.62
CA PHE A 367 8.72 21.39 -8.00
C PHE A 367 9.73 22.46 -7.56
N PHE A 368 10.20 22.41 -6.30
CA PHE A 368 11.18 23.36 -5.80
C PHE A 368 12.57 23.14 -6.40
N MET A 369 12.94 21.89 -6.71
CA MET A 369 14.18 21.61 -7.43
C MET A 369 14.14 22.18 -8.85
N LEU A 370 13.04 21.98 -9.57
CA LEU A 370 12.85 22.57 -10.89
C LEU A 370 12.88 24.11 -10.83
N LYS A 371 12.23 24.70 -9.82
CA LYS A 371 12.32 26.17 -9.61
C LYS A 371 13.77 26.60 -9.39
N ALA A 372 14.57 25.85 -8.64
CA ALA A 372 15.96 26.19 -8.35
C ALA A 372 16.86 26.20 -9.60
N THR A 373 16.52 25.43 -10.67
CA THR A 373 17.23 25.52 -11.96
C THR A 373 16.89 26.79 -12.74
N HIS A 374 15.79 27.46 -12.42
CA HIS A 374 15.25 28.64 -13.13
C HIS A 374 15.20 29.90 -12.26
N THR A 375 16.11 30.09 -11.33
CA THR A 375 16.10 31.25 -10.40
C THR A 375 16.14 32.61 -11.10
N ALA A 376 16.76 32.68 -12.30
CA ALA A 376 16.81 33.90 -13.11
C ALA A 376 15.51 34.21 -13.88
N GLY A 377 14.49 33.38 -13.73
CA GLY A 377 13.25 33.44 -14.56
C GLY A 377 13.48 32.86 -15.94
N PHE A 378 12.60 33.25 -16.90
CA PHE A 378 12.64 32.71 -18.25
C PHE A 378 13.04 33.77 -19.29
N SER A 379 13.83 33.39 -20.29
CA SER A 379 14.20 34.20 -21.40
C SER A 379 14.37 33.34 -22.64
N PHE A 380 13.60 33.64 -23.69
CA PHE A 380 13.59 32.88 -24.92
C PHE A 380 14.19 33.70 -26.06
N ALA A 381 15.02 33.08 -26.88
CA ALA A 381 15.63 33.74 -28.04
C ALA A 381 14.61 34.03 -29.15
N ASN A 382 13.64 33.15 -29.34
CA ASN A 382 12.55 33.23 -30.32
C ASN A 382 11.39 32.31 -29.92
N ALA A 383 10.31 32.32 -30.68
CA ALA A 383 9.13 31.52 -30.44
C ALA A 383 9.38 30.00 -30.53
N ASP A 384 10.26 29.57 -31.40
CA ASP A 384 10.62 28.15 -31.56
C ASP A 384 11.32 27.60 -30.32
N THR A 385 12.30 28.37 -29.82
CA THR A 385 12.97 28.04 -28.54
C THR A 385 11.99 28.03 -27.38
N ALA A 386 11.08 29.00 -27.29
CA ALA A 386 10.09 29.09 -26.23
C ALA A 386 9.13 27.88 -26.22
N PHE A 387 8.63 27.51 -27.42
CA PHE A 387 7.77 26.34 -27.58
C PHE A 387 8.50 25.05 -27.22
N SER A 388 9.73 24.86 -27.67
CA SER A 388 10.54 23.67 -27.39
C SER A 388 10.87 23.57 -25.89
N GLN A 389 11.27 24.67 -25.24
CA GLN A 389 11.53 24.63 -23.78
C GLN A 389 10.29 24.31 -22.98
N TYR A 390 9.13 24.83 -23.38
CA TYR A 390 7.88 24.44 -22.70
C TYR A 390 7.59 22.95 -22.91
N ARG A 391 7.66 22.44 -24.14
CA ARG A 391 7.43 21.05 -24.49
C ARG A 391 8.40 20.09 -23.78
N ASP A 392 9.66 20.47 -23.66
CA ASP A 392 10.72 19.54 -23.19
C ASP A 392 10.92 19.62 -21.66
N GLU A 393 10.59 20.75 -21.02
CA GLU A 393 10.89 20.94 -19.59
C GLU A 393 9.79 21.70 -18.81
N LEU A 394 9.36 22.89 -19.28
CA LEU A 394 8.58 23.78 -18.43
C LEU A 394 7.15 23.29 -18.16
N PHE A 395 6.60 22.40 -19.00
CA PHE A 395 5.33 21.72 -18.69
C PHE A 395 5.34 20.99 -17.35
N ARG A 396 6.51 20.62 -16.84
CA ARG A 396 6.66 19.93 -15.57
C ARG A 396 6.22 20.80 -14.39
N PHE A 397 6.30 22.11 -14.46
CA PHE A 397 5.73 22.97 -13.43
C PHE A 397 4.22 22.76 -13.30
N ASP A 398 3.51 22.67 -14.42
CA ASP A 398 2.07 22.40 -14.46
C ASP A 398 1.75 21.01 -13.95
N GLN A 399 2.57 20.01 -14.33
CA GLN A 399 2.40 18.61 -13.90
C GLN A 399 2.62 18.44 -12.40
N LEU A 400 3.73 18.96 -11.87
CA LEU A 400 4.07 18.83 -10.45
C LEU A 400 3.10 19.61 -9.56
N TYR A 401 2.62 20.77 -10.04
CA TYR A 401 1.57 21.53 -9.39
C TYR A 401 0.28 20.70 -9.29
N ARG A 402 -0.16 20.10 -10.39
CA ARG A 402 -1.34 19.22 -10.38
C ARG A 402 -1.15 17.99 -9.50
N HIS A 403 -0.01 17.31 -9.58
CA HIS A 403 0.27 16.13 -8.75
C HIS A 403 0.24 16.47 -7.27
N PHE A 404 0.85 17.60 -6.89
CA PHE A 404 0.81 18.07 -5.51
C PHE A 404 -0.62 18.28 -5.01
N HIS A 405 -1.43 19.05 -5.75
CA HIS A 405 -2.80 19.34 -5.34
C HIS A 405 -3.67 18.09 -5.30
N THR A 406 -3.56 17.20 -6.31
CA THR A 406 -4.28 15.93 -6.32
C THR A 406 -3.96 15.08 -5.08
N ALA A 407 -2.69 15.01 -4.71
CA ALA A 407 -2.26 14.27 -3.52
C ALA A 407 -2.71 14.96 -2.23
N ALA A 408 -2.58 16.28 -2.15
CA ALA A 408 -3.02 17.06 -0.98
C ALA A 408 -4.53 16.94 -0.75
N ASP A 409 -5.35 16.97 -1.81
CA ASP A 409 -6.80 16.79 -1.72
C ASP A 409 -7.19 15.40 -1.21
N ALA A 410 -6.40 14.38 -1.51
CA ALA A 410 -6.62 13.04 -0.96
C ALA A 410 -6.36 12.93 0.55
N VAL A 411 -5.63 13.90 1.13
CA VAL A 411 -5.37 13.98 2.58
C VAL A 411 -6.49 14.73 3.33
N GLU A 412 -7.15 15.69 2.69
CA GLU A 412 -8.18 16.56 3.30
C GLU A 412 -9.26 15.80 4.11
N PRO A 413 -9.84 14.66 3.63
CA PRO A 413 -10.89 13.96 4.35
C PRO A 413 -10.47 13.48 5.75
N THR A 414 -9.18 13.31 6.01
CA THR A 414 -8.65 12.88 7.32
C THR A 414 -8.65 13.99 8.37
N GLY A 415 -8.85 15.26 7.96
CA GLY A 415 -8.72 16.44 8.81
C GLY A 415 -7.28 16.79 9.21
N TRP A 416 -6.27 16.24 8.54
CA TRP A 416 -4.87 16.57 8.80
C TRP A 416 -4.44 17.87 8.12
N ALA A 417 -4.06 18.85 8.90
CA ALA A 417 -3.59 20.15 8.39
C ALA A 417 -2.09 20.18 8.01
N VAL A 418 -1.45 19.01 7.94
CA VAL A 418 0.02 18.89 7.79
C VAL A 418 0.55 19.50 6.50
N LEU A 419 -0.25 19.52 5.42
CA LEU A 419 0.13 20.03 4.09
C LEU A 419 -0.34 21.47 3.81
N HIS A 420 -1.16 22.12 4.65
CA HIS A 420 -1.76 23.43 4.36
C HIS A 420 -0.71 24.49 4.03
N GLU A 421 0.31 24.68 4.89
CA GLU A 421 1.38 25.65 4.66
C GLU A 421 2.16 25.38 3.37
N LEU A 422 2.38 24.10 3.03
CA LEU A 422 3.07 23.70 1.80
C LEU A 422 2.20 24.00 0.57
N ARG A 423 0.87 23.81 0.68
CA ARG A 423 -0.10 24.17 -0.35
C ARG A 423 -0.03 25.67 -0.65
N ASP A 424 -0.06 26.53 0.37
CA ASP A 424 0.06 27.97 0.20
C ASP A 424 1.40 28.36 -0.43
N THR A 425 2.48 27.72 -0.03
CA THR A 425 3.82 27.99 -0.56
C THR A 425 3.93 27.60 -2.04
N ILE A 426 3.43 26.43 -2.43
CA ILE A 426 3.42 25.97 -3.83
C ILE A 426 2.53 26.87 -4.67
N GLU A 427 1.34 27.21 -4.19
CA GLU A 427 0.44 28.14 -4.86
C GLU A 427 1.10 29.51 -5.08
N GLY A 428 1.74 30.05 -4.06
CA GLY A 428 2.47 31.32 -4.16
C GLY A 428 3.62 31.28 -5.19
N VAL A 429 4.31 30.14 -5.32
CA VAL A 429 5.35 29.98 -6.36
C VAL A 429 4.73 29.80 -7.73
N TYR A 430 3.70 28.97 -7.89
CA TYR A 430 3.10 28.70 -9.19
C TYR A 430 2.40 29.95 -9.74
N SER A 431 1.45 30.51 -8.98
CA SER A 431 0.65 31.67 -9.40
C SER A 431 1.41 32.99 -9.30
N GLY A 432 2.31 33.16 -8.31
CA GLY A 432 3.01 34.40 -8.07
C GLY A 432 4.40 34.52 -8.75
N TRP A 433 5.01 33.42 -9.16
CA TRP A 433 6.31 33.44 -9.83
C TRP A 433 6.28 32.73 -11.20
N PHE A 434 5.92 31.44 -11.28
CA PHE A 434 6.03 30.68 -12.53
C PHE A 434 5.14 31.26 -13.63
N ILE A 435 3.86 31.40 -13.39
CA ILE A 435 2.91 31.92 -14.39
C ILE A 435 3.25 33.35 -14.81
N PRO A 436 3.54 34.31 -13.92
CA PRO A 436 3.96 35.66 -14.34
C PRO A 436 5.26 35.68 -15.14
N GLN A 437 6.29 34.97 -14.70
CA GLN A 437 7.60 34.93 -15.41
C GLN A 437 7.44 34.31 -16.80
N LEU A 438 6.68 33.21 -16.92
CA LEU A 438 6.40 32.58 -18.21
C LEU A 438 5.58 33.54 -19.09
N SER A 439 4.57 34.20 -18.57
CA SER A 439 3.74 35.17 -19.30
C SER A 439 4.57 36.32 -19.88
N ILE A 440 5.48 36.91 -19.08
CA ILE A 440 6.35 38.01 -19.51
C ILE A 440 7.31 37.54 -20.60
N ALA A 441 7.94 36.39 -20.42
CA ALA A 441 8.90 35.87 -21.41
C ALA A 441 8.19 35.43 -22.71
N TRP A 442 7.00 34.83 -22.58
CA TRP A 442 6.18 34.41 -23.71
C TRP A 442 5.65 35.63 -24.52
N ALA A 443 5.21 36.67 -23.82
CA ALA A 443 4.75 37.91 -24.51
C ALA A 443 5.80 38.51 -25.44
N LYS A 444 7.07 38.46 -25.07
CA LYS A 444 8.17 38.98 -25.89
C LYS A 444 8.32 38.24 -27.24
N VAL A 445 8.03 36.94 -27.30
CA VAL A 445 8.10 36.15 -28.55
C VAL A 445 6.77 36.15 -29.31
N MET A 446 5.69 36.55 -28.65
CA MET A 446 4.39 36.70 -29.31
C MET A 446 4.24 37.98 -30.10
N GLU A 447 4.85 39.08 -29.62
CA GLU A 447 4.68 40.46 -30.13
C GLU A 447 5.77 40.86 -31.11
N GLY A 448 5.51 41.93 -31.90
CA GLY A 448 6.46 42.54 -32.82
C GLY A 448 6.31 42.01 -34.26
N PRO A 449 7.09 42.62 -35.19
CA PRO A 449 7.00 42.30 -36.65
C PRO A 449 7.40 40.86 -36.98
N GLN A 450 8.21 40.24 -36.13
CA GLN A 450 8.61 38.83 -36.24
C GLN A 450 7.99 37.97 -35.14
N GLY A 451 7.02 38.53 -34.37
CA GLY A 451 6.32 37.82 -33.35
C GLY A 451 5.41 36.71 -33.87
N LEU A 452 5.18 35.70 -33.05
CA LEU A 452 4.42 34.52 -33.46
C LEU A 452 3.00 34.86 -33.94
N LEU A 453 2.37 35.90 -33.41
CA LEU A 453 1.05 36.36 -33.84
C LEU A 453 0.96 36.81 -35.30
N THR A 454 2.08 37.20 -35.92
CA THR A 454 2.10 37.67 -37.32
C THR A 454 2.05 36.54 -38.33
N HIS A 455 2.57 35.36 -38.01
CA HIS A 455 2.63 34.24 -38.93
C HIS A 455 2.07 32.95 -38.38
N TRP A 456 1.92 32.80 -37.09
CA TRP A 456 1.40 31.62 -36.36
C TRP A 456 1.93 30.29 -36.92
N LYS A 457 3.25 30.22 -37.19
CA LYS A 457 3.95 29.04 -37.73
C LYS A 457 5.31 28.91 -37.07
N LEU A 458 5.66 27.69 -36.71
CA LEU A 458 6.96 27.28 -36.24
C LEU A 458 7.55 26.25 -37.21
N PRO A 459 8.81 26.35 -37.64
CA PRO A 459 9.37 25.53 -38.71
C PRO A 459 9.23 24.04 -38.52
N GLU A 460 9.57 23.55 -37.31
CA GLU A 460 9.62 22.14 -36.97
C GLU A 460 8.34 21.63 -36.27
N VAL A 461 7.35 22.46 -36.03
CA VAL A 461 6.12 22.12 -35.30
C VAL A 461 4.95 21.98 -36.26
N THR A 462 4.22 20.88 -36.20
CA THR A 462 3.01 20.69 -36.99
C THR A 462 1.92 21.64 -36.48
N PRO A 463 1.31 22.50 -37.34
CA PRO A 463 0.14 23.26 -36.94
C PRO A 463 -1.07 22.32 -36.80
N GLN A 464 -1.95 22.59 -35.87
CA GLN A 464 -3.09 21.71 -35.54
C GLN A 464 -4.03 21.46 -36.75
N GLN A 465 -4.27 22.48 -37.58
CA GLN A 465 -5.08 22.33 -38.80
C GLN A 465 -4.45 21.40 -39.85
N ALA A 466 -3.16 21.12 -39.75
CA ALA A 466 -2.50 20.14 -40.61
C ALA A 466 -2.41 18.73 -40.01
N PHE A 467 -3.11 18.48 -38.87
CA PHE A 467 -3.07 17.20 -38.17
C PHE A 467 -3.42 16.01 -39.05
N TYR A 468 -4.54 16.08 -39.77
CA TYR A 468 -4.94 14.99 -40.66
C TYR A 468 -3.90 14.71 -41.75
N GLU A 469 -3.41 15.73 -42.44
CA GLU A 469 -2.44 15.57 -43.52
C GLU A 469 -1.10 15.07 -43.04
N ARG A 470 -0.61 15.58 -41.87
CA ARG A 470 0.76 15.30 -41.44
C ARG A 470 0.86 14.14 -40.45
N LYS A 471 -0.20 13.77 -39.75
CA LYS A 471 -0.16 12.71 -38.71
C LYS A 471 -1.05 11.51 -39.05
N VAL A 472 -2.20 11.70 -39.69
CA VAL A 472 -3.16 10.62 -39.98
C VAL A 472 -2.91 10.02 -41.37
N LEU A 473 -2.87 10.85 -42.42
CA LEU A 473 -2.76 10.41 -43.79
C LEU A 473 -1.51 9.57 -44.07
N PRO A 474 -0.30 9.92 -43.56
CA PRO A 474 0.88 9.10 -43.75
C PRO A 474 0.77 7.68 -43.16
N LEU A 475 -0.03 7.47 -42.11
CA LEU A 475 -0.29 6.14 -41.53
C LEU A 475 -1.19 5.33 -42.49
N LEU A 476 -2.24 5.95 -43.04
CA LEU A 476 -3.13 5.32 -44.01
C LEU A 476 -2.43 4.96 -45.31
N ASP A 477 -1.56 5.85 -45.81
CA ASP A 477 -0.75 5.67 -47.04
C ASP A 477 0.37 4.66 -46.82
N GLY A 478 0.89 4.57 -45.59
CA GLY A 478 1.86 3.55 -45.15
C GLY A 478 1.28 2.15 -45.00
N GLY A 479 0.02 1.93 -45.37
CA GLY A 479 -0.64 0.60 -45.39
C GLY A 479 -1.31 0.22 -44.11
N VAL A 480 -1.45 1.13 -43.13
CA VAL A 480 -2.23 0.89 -41.92
C VAL A 480 -3.71 0.74 -42.29
N LYS A 481 -4.29 -0.41 -42.00
CA LYS A 481 -5.67 -0.72 -42.40
C LYS A 481 -6.69 0.22 -41.78
N ARG A 482 -6.48 0.61 -40.50
CA ARG A 482 -7.34 1.53 -39.77
C ARG A 482 -6.50 2.42 -38.87
N VAL A 483 -6.82 3.70 -38.84
CA VAL A 483 -6.25 4.66 -37.88
C VAL A 483 -7.36 5.08 -36.91
N PHE A 484 -7.08 4.96 -35.65
CA PHE A 484 -7.92 5.47 -34.57
C PHE A 484 -7.38 6.81 -34.10
N VAL A 485 -8.24 7.83 -34.08
CA VAL A 485 -7.94 9.17 -33.57
C VAL A 485 -8.77 9.39 -32.31
N LEU A 486 -8.14 9.41 -31.17
CA LEU A 486 -8.77 9.64 -29.87
C LEU A 486 -8.52 11.10 -29.46
N ILE A 487 -9.59 11.90 -29.46
CA ILE A 487 -9.54 13.31 -29.08
C ILE A 487 -10.12 13.44 -27.68
N SER A 488 -9.31 13.93 -26.74
CA SER A 488 -9.77 14.26 -25.41
C SER A 488 -9.85 15.78 -25.26
N ASP A 489 -11.03 16.30 -24.97
CA ASP A 489 -11.32 17.71 -24.83
C ASP A 489 -10.53 18.33 -23.67
N ALA A 490 -9.85 19.43 -23.93
CA ALA A 490 -8.96 20.13 -22.99
C ALA A 490 -7.82 19.25 -22.41
N PHE A 491 -7.29 18.30 -23.19
CA PHE A 491 -6.23 17.40 -22.74
C PHE A 491 -4.86 18.04 -22.82
N ARG A 492 -4.39 18.62 -21.73
CA ARG A 492 -3.12 19.34 -21.64
C ARG A 492 -1.90 18.46 -21.93
N PHE A 493 -0.83 19.08 -22.44
CA PHE A 493 0.43 18.40 -22.78
C PHE A 493 1.03 17.62 -21.59
N GLU A 494 0.99 18.18 -20.38
CA GLU A 494 1.51 17.51 -19.17
C GLU A 494 0.70 16.25 -18.77
N VAL A 495 -0.61 16.25 -19.02
CA VAL A 495 -1.46 15.07 -18.77
C VAL A 495 -1.19 14.01 -19.84
N ALA A 496 -0.93 14.44 -21.07
CA ALA A 496 -0.53 13.55 -22.16
C ALA A 496 0.79 12.84 -21.89
N GLN A 497 1.75 13.54 -21.31
CA GLN A 497 3.03 12.97 -20.93
C GLN A 497 2.84 11.88 -19.86
N GLU A 498 1.97 12.08 -18.90
CA GLU A 498 1.61 11.06 -17.90
C GLU A 498 0.94 9.84 -18.55
N LEU A 499 0.03 10.05 -19.52
CA LEU A 499 -0.59 8.96 -20.28
C LEU A 499 0.44 8.14 -21.05
N VAL A 500 1.47 8.79 -21.64
CA VAL A 500 2.57 8.10 -22.33
C VAL A 500 3.36 7.23 -21.36
N GLN A 501 3.75 7.76 -20.20
CA GLN A 501 4.43 6.98 -19.16
C GLN A 501 3.58 5.79 -18.71
N HIS A 502 2.31 6.02 -18.42
CA HIS A 502 1.38 4.98 -18.02
C HIS A 502 1.19 3.91 -19.11
N THR A 503 1.12 4.30 -20.38
CA THR A 503 1.00 3.37 -21.51
C THR A 503 2.27 2.56 -21.70
N ASN A 504 3.42 3.21 -21.63
CA ASN A 504 4.74 2.56 -21.78
C ASN A 504 5.08 1.63 -20.61
N SER A 505 4.49 1.83 -19.42
CA SER A 505 4.64 0.87 -18.32
C SER A 505 3.91 -0.46 -18.57
N LYS A 506 3.05 -0.55 -19.58
CA LYS A 506 2.35 -1.77 -20.00
C LYS A 506 3.13 -2.50 -21.09
N SER A 507 3.26 -3.80 -20.94
CA SER A 507 3.87 -4.65 -21.99
C SER A 507 3.04 -4.57 -23.28
N ARG A 508 3.69 -4.68 -24.42
CA ARG A 508 3.12 -4.68 -25.79
C ARG A 508 2.74 -3.33 -26.37
N PHE A 509 2.78 -2.23 -25.62
CA PHE A 509 2.49 -0.90 -26.15
C PHE A 509 3.76 -0.06 -26.26
N LYS A 510 3.87 0.70 -27.33
CA LYS A 510 4.89 1.73 -27.50
C LYS A 510 4.19 3.05 -27.82
N ALA A 511 4.26 3.99 -26.88
CA ALA A 511 3.74 5.32 -27.02
C ALA A 511 4.88 6.33 -27.16
N SER A 512 4.75 7.28 -28.07
CA SER A 512 5.65 8.43 -28.21
C SER A 512 4.83 9.71 -28.18
N LEU A 513 5.35 10.75 -27.55
CA LEU A 513 4.72 12.06 -27.43
C LEU A 513 5.41 13.05 -28.34
N ASP A 514 4.62 13.79 -29.09
CA ASP A 514 5.00 14.95 -29.85
C ASP A 514 4.04 16.10 -29.56
N ALA A 515 4.31 17.30 -30.03
CA ALA A 515 3.46 18.48 -29.86
C ALA A 515 3.08 19.10 -31.21
N MET A 516 1.86 19.63 -31.22
CA MET A 516 1.38 20.51 -32.31
C MET A 516 1.17 21.92 -31.76
N MET A 517 1.24 22.91 -32.64
CA MET A 517 0.82 24.27 -32.34
C MET A 517 -0.68 24.42 -32.54
N GLY A 518 -1.42 24.63 -31.45
CA GLY A 518 -2.86 24.82 -31.48
C GLY A 518 -3.33 26.02 -32.28
N VAL A 519 -4.53 25.96 -32.80
CA VAL A 519 -5.20 27.12 -33.46
C VAL A 519 -5.49 28.20 -32.41
N LEU A 520 -5.59 29.44 -32.87
CA LEU A 520 -5.94 30.57 -31.99
C LEU A 520 -7.15 31.30 -32.56
N PRO A 521 -8.17 31.61 -31.76
CA PRO A 521 -8.32 31.30 -30.31
C PRO A 521 -8.43 29.80 -30.04
N SER A 522 -7.83 29.35 -28.96
CA SER A 522 -7.72 27.95 -28.57
C SER A 522 -8.97 27.46 -27.82
N TYR A 523 -10.05 27.18 -28.57
CA TYR A 523 -11.31 26.76 -28.01
C TYR A 523 -11.94 25.61 -28.80
N THR A 524 -12.84 24.86 -28.15
CA THR A 524 -13.36 23.56 -28.58
C THR A 524 -13.86 23.55 -30.04
N ALA A 525 -14.70 24.49 -30.45
CA ALA A 525 -15.29 24.43 -31.82
C ALA A 525 -14.25 24.57 -32.93
N LEU A 526 -13.25 25.44 -32.75
CA LEU A 526 -12.19 25.64 -33.74
C LEU A 526 -11.16 24.52 -33.68
N GLY A 527 -10.72 24.12 -32.49
CA GLY A 527 -9.76 23.03 -32.31
C GLY A 527 -10.30 21.69 -32.80
N MET A 528 -11.57 21.37 -32.50
CA MET A 528 -12.20 20.15 -33.05
C MET A 528 -12.31 20.15 -34.56
N ALA A 529 -12.65 21.31 -35.20
CA ALA A 529 -12.69 21.45 -36.65
C ALA A 529 -11.31 21.27 -37.29
N ALA A 530 -10.28 21.86 -36.66
CA ALA A 530 -8.89 21.78 -37.18
C ALA A 530 -8.33 20.36 -37.20
N LEU A 531 -8.83 19.47 -36.34
CA LEU A 531 -8.40 18.06 -36.29
C LEU A 531 -9.09 17.15 -37.33
N LEU A 532 -10.18 17.59 -37.97
CA LEU A 532 -10.88 16.82 -39.00
C LEU A 532 -10.14 16.88 -40.35
N PRO A 533 -10.34 15.88 -41.23
CA PRO A 533 -9.89 15.98 -42.59
C PRO A 533 -10.57 17.16 -43.28
N HIS A 534 -9.81 18.08 -43.90
CA HIS A 534 -10.37 19.24 -44.56
C HIS A 534 -9.40 19.88 -45.57
N LYS A 535 -9.96 20.64 -46.49
CA LYS A 535 -9.23 21.57 -47.37
C LYS A 535 -9.44 23.02 -46.93
N THR A 536 -10.62 23.33 -46.42
CA THR A 536 -11.00 24.70 -46.02
C THR A 536 -11.75 24.70 -44.69
N MET A 537 -11.51 25.71 -43.90
CA MET A 537 -12.29 26.06 -42.72
C MET A 537 -12.83 27.47 -42.83
N ALA A 538 -14.03 27.71 -42.33
CA ALA A 538 -14.66 29.04 -42.34
C ALA A 538 -15.67 29.15 -41.19
N TYR A 539 -15.92 30.38 -40.73
CA TYR A 539 -17.01 30.63 -39.82
C TYR A 539 -18.33 30.84 -40.57
N LYS A 540 -19.40 30.23 -40.08
CA LYS A 540 -20.74 30.50 -40.57
C LYS A 540 -21.28 31.75 -39.89
N GLU A 541 -21.87 32.63 -40.66
CA GLU A 541 -22.67 33.73 -40.12
C GLU A 541 -23.92 33.21 -39.42
N SER A 542 -23.82 32.99 -38.15
CA SER A 542 -24.89 32.50 -37.28
C SER A 542 -24.73 33.07 -35.87
N THR A 543 -25.77 33.02 -35.07
CA THR A 543 -25.74 33.42 -33.67
C THR A 543 -24.77 32.62 -32.80
N ASN A 544 -24.43 31.42 -33.23
CA ASN A 544 -23.57 30.51 -32.48
C ASN A 544 -22.08 30.54 -32.92
N LEU A 545 -21.73 31.19 -34.04
CA LEU A 545 -20.40 31.19 -34.65
C LEU A 545 -19.89 29.76 -34.84
N ASP A 546 -20.67 28.96 -35.55
CA ASP A 546 -20.30 27.60 -35.87
C ASP A 546 -19.18 27.56 -36.90
N VAL A 547 -18.26 26.61 -36.79
CA VAL A 547 -17.20 26.39 -37.76
C VAL A 547 -17.67 25.44 -38.86
N LEU A 548 -17.43 25.84 -40.13
CA LEU A 548 -17.64 25.01 -41.29
C LEU A 548 -16.32 24.37 -41.69
N VAL A 549 -16.37 23.10 -42.08
CA VAL A 549 -15.27 22.33 -42.64
C VAL A 549 -15.71 21.89 -44.05
N ASP A 550 -15.00 22.33 -45.08
CA ASP A 550 -15.38 22.14 -46.48
C ASP A 550 -16.86 22.49 -46.77
N GLY A 551 -17.35 23.55 -46.14
CA GLY A 551 -18.70 24.05 -46.26
C GLY A 551 -19.74 23.32 -45.39
N HIS A 552 -19.38 22.29 -44.63
CA HIS A 552 -20.27 21.51 -43.81
C HIS A 552 -20.13 21.88 -42.33
N LEU A 553 -21.26 21.91 -41.60
CA LEU A 553 -21.26 22.07 -40.13
C LEU A 553 -20.68 20.87 -39.45
N VAL A 554 -19.86 21.10 -38.41
CA VAL A 554 -19.18 20.04 -37.65
C VAL A 554 -19.31 20.24 -36.12
N ALA A 555 -20.35 20.95 -35.70
CA ALA A 555 -20.54 21.26 -34.27
C ALA A 555 -20.95 20.03 -33.44
N THR A 556 -21.81 19.15 -34.01
CA THR A 556 -22.29 17.95 -33.31
C THR A 556 -21.61 16.67 -33.78
N LEU A 557 -21.72 15.59 -33.01
CA LEU A 557 -21.15 14.27 -33.39
C LEU A 557 -21.78 13.78 -34.72
N GLU A 558 -23.08 13.99 -34.90
CA GLU A 558 -23.77 13.59 -36.13
C GLU A 558 -23.26 14.36 -37.35
N GLN A 559 -23.04 15.66 -37.22
CA GLN A 559 -22.46 16.49 -38.26
C GLN A 559 -21.02 16.09 -38.60
N ARG A 560 -20.20 15.81 -37.58
CA ARG A 560 -18.84 15.28 -37.77
C ARG A 560 -18.87 13.90 -38.45
N ASN A 561 -19.82 13.04 -38.10
CA ASN A 561 -20.00 11.76 -38.79
C ASN A 561 -20.37 11.91 -40.24
N GLU A 562 -21.25 12.84 -40.59
CA GLU A 562 -21.61 13.10 -41.97
C GLU A 562 -20.39 13.56 -42.78
N HIS A 563 -19.57 14.45 -42.21
CA HIS A 563 -18.32 14.89 -42.84
C HIS A 563 -17.30 13.72 -43.01
N LEU A 564 -17.11 12.91 -41.96
CA LEU A 564 -16.14 11.81 -41.95
C LEU A 564 -16.49 10.69 -42.97
N LYS A 565 -17.75 10.51 -43.33
CA LYS A 565 -18.18 9.50 -44.33
C LYS A 565 -17.41 9.68 -45.67
N ALA A 566 -17.18 10.92 -46.11
CA ALA A 566 -16.42 11.21 -47.35
C ALA A 566 -14.99 10.66 -47.29
N PHE A 567 -14.44 10.43 -46.12
CA PHE A 567 -13.10 9.92 -45.87
C PHE A 567 -13.08 8.45 -45.44
N GLY A 568 -14.23 7.74 -45.52
CA GLY A 568 -14.40 6.36 -45.04
C GLY A 568 -14.29 6.25 -43.53
N GLY A 569 -14.69 7.31 -42.82
CA GLY A 569 -14.55 7.44 -41.37
C GLY A 569 -15.88 7.42 -40.63
N ILE A 570 -15.76 7.26 -39.31
CA ILE A 570 -16.85 7.36 -38.35
C ILE A 570 -16.35 8.02 -37.06
N GLY A 571 -17.24 8.76 -36.39
CA GLY A 571 -17.01 9.32 -35.03
C GLY A 571 -17.90 8.63 -33.99
N VAL A 572 -17.36 8.39 -32.83
CA VAL A 572 -18.06 7.77 -31.72
C VAL A 572 -17.58 8.37 -30.39
N LYS A 573 -18.43 8.42 -29.36
CA LYS A 573 -17.97 8.78 -28.03
C LYS A 573 -17.20 7.62 -27.41
N ALA A 574 -16.20 7.93 -26.60
CA ALA A 574 -15.38 6.93 -25.92
C ALA A 574 -16.22 6.00 -25.01
N GLU A 575 -17.16 6.57 -24.26
CA GLU A 575 -18.08 5.81 -23.38
C GLU A 575 -18.98 4.86 -24.17
N ASP A 576 -19.53 5.32 -25.31
CA ASP A 576 -20.42 4.51 -26.18
C ASP A 576 -19.62 3.34 -26.80
N LEU A 577 -18.38 3.61 -27.28
CA LEU A 577 -17.52 2.58 -27.83
C LEU A 577 -17.18 1.50 -26.80
N MET A 578 -16.85 1.90 -25.58
CA MET A 578 -16.55 0.97 -24.49
C MET A 578 -17.78 0.15 -24.11
N ALA A 579 -18.98 0.74 -24.09
CA ALA A 579 -20.25 0.08 -23.78
C ALA A 579 -20.65 -0.99 -24.80
N LEU A 580 -20.25 -0.85 -26.09
CA LEU A 580 -20.53 -1.85 -27.13
C LEU A 580 -19.86 -3.20 -26.87
N GLY A 581 -18.73 -3.22 -26.18
CA GLY A 581 -17.90 -4.39 -25.99
C GLY A 581 -17.22 -4.87 -27.27
N LYS A 582 -16.53 -6.02 -27.20
CA LYS A 582 -15.63 -6.51 -28.26
C LYS A 582 -16.32 -6.76 -29.58
N ASP A 583 -17.42 -7.52 -29.57
CA ASP A 583 -18.02 -8.00 -30.83
C ASP A 583 -18.74 -6.89 -31.59
N LYS A 584 -19.59 -6.13 -30.92
CA LYS A 584 -20.28 -4.97 -31.54
C LYS A 584 -19.29 -3.84 -31.86
N GLY A 585 -18.28 -3.65 -31.05
CA GLY A 585 -17.20 -2.69 -31.35
C GLY A 585 -16.44 -3.06 -32.62
N ARG A 586 -16.15 -4.35 -32.84
CA ARG A 586 -15.55 -4.85 -34.09
C ARG A 586 -16.46 -4.66 -35.29
N GLU A 587 -17.75 -4.87 -35.12
CA GLU A 587 -18.74 -4.63 -36.16
C GLU A 587 -18.77 -3.17 -36.56
N LEU A 588 -18.81 -2.24 -35.58
CA LEU A 588 -18.77 -0.80 -35.80
C LEU A 588 -17.56 -0.36 -36.64
N VAL A 589 -16.37 -0.86 -36.33
CA VAL A 589 -15.14 -0.42 -36.98
C VAL A 589 -14.79 -1.18 -38.26
N ARG A 590 -15.56 -2.23 -38.59
CA ARG A 590 -15.23 -3.18 -39.69
C ARG A 590 -15.05 -2.48 -41.04
N ASP A 591 -15.97 -1.60 -41.38
CA ASP A 591 -16.09 -0.99 -42.70
C ASP A 591 -15.45 0.42 -42.77
N HIS A 592 -14.79 0.84 -41.71
CA HIS A 592 -14.20 2.15 -41.57
C HIS A 592 -12.66 2.10 -41.55
N ARG A 593 -12.01 3.01 -42.26
CA ARG A 593 -10.55 3.19 -42.24
C ARG A 593 -10.10 4.20 -41.23
N LEU A 594 -10.99 5.11 -40.82
CA LEU A 594 -10.72 6.24 -39.95
C LEU A 594 -11.76 6.29 -38.85
N ILE A 595 -11.35 6.15 -37.62
CA ILE A 595 -12.25 6.13 -36.48
C ILE A 595 -11.87 7.26 -35.51
N TYR A 596 -12.74 8.27 -35.43
CA TYR A 596 -12.61 9.36 -34.47
C TYR A 596 -13.35 9.00 -33.18
N ILE A 597 -12.65 9.06 -32.04
CA ILE A 597 -13.21 8.77 -30.73
C ILE A 597 -13.13 10.04 -29.89
N TYR A 598 -14.24 10.48 -29.36
CA TYR A 598 -14.35 11.71 -28.57
C TYR A 598 -14.48 11.39 -27.09
N HIS A 599 -13.61 12.00 -26.28
CA HIS A 599 -13.59 11.89 -24.84
C HIS A 599 -13.67 13.30 -24.25
N ASP A 600 -14.57 13.53 -23.29
CA ASP A 600 -14.90 14.86 -22.76
C ASP A 600 -15.03 14.81 -21.22
N ARG A 601 -13.94 14.48 -20.53
CA ARG A 601 -13.95 14.46 -19.06
C ARG A 601 -13.46 15.77 -18.47
N ILE A 602 -12.35 16.30 -18.99
CA ILE A 602 -11.67 17.45 -18.39
C ILE A 602 -12.49 18.70 -18.60
N ASP A 603 -12.88 19.01 -19.85
CA ASP A 603 -13.66 20.21 -20.15
C ASP A 603 -15.04 20.18 -19.51
N MET A 604 -15.74 19.04 -19.57
CA MET A 604 -17.06 18.85 -18.95
C MET A 604 -17.07 19.19 -17.44
N ILE A 605 -16.00 18.90 -16.73
CA ILE A 605 -15.85 19.18 -15.30
C ILE A 605 -15.31 20.60 -15.07
N GLY A 606 -14.31 21.02 -15.87
CA GLY A 606 -13.59 22.28 -15.69
C GLY A 606 -14.40 23.53 -16.07
N ASP A 607 -15.17 23.50 -17.17
CA ASP A 607 -15.91 24.69 -17.67
C ASP A 607 -17.10 25.09 -16.79
N LYS A 608 -17.51 24.27 -15.83
CA LYS A 608 -18.60 24.56 -14.92
C LYS A 608 -18.09 25.09 -13.57
N GLN A 609 -18.48 26.29 -13.19
CA GLN A 609 -18.10 26.92 -11.91
C GLN A 609 -18.29 26.03 -10.68
N VAL A 610 -19.30 25.16 -10.68
CA VAL A 610 -19.63 24.27 -9.54
C VAL A 610 -18.63 23.13 -9.41
N SER A 611 -18.01 22.69 -10.51
CA SER A 611 -17.12 21.54 -10.57
C SER A 611 -15.67 21.87 -10.95
N GLU A 612 -15.34 23.13 -11.30
CA GLU A 612 -13.99 23.52 -11.74
C GLU A 612 -12.88 23.16 -10.73
N THR A 613 -13.19 23.08 -9.43
CA THR A 613 -12.25 22.66 -8.39
C THR A 613 -11.84 21.17 -8.51
N LYS A 614 -12.58 20.37 -9.26
CA LYS A 614 -12.29 18.96 -9.52
C LYS A 614 -11.53 18.72 -10.84
N THR A 615 -11.02 19.78 -11.46
CA THR A 615 -10.32 19.66 -12.75
C THR A 615 -9.12 18.74 -12.65
N PHE A 616 -8.35 18.78 -11.58
CA PHE A 616 -7.17 17.92 -11.40
C PHE A 616 -7.55 16.46 -11.17
N GLU A 617 -8.62 16.22 -10.45
CA GLU A 617 -9.20 14.87 -10.32
C GLU A 617 -9.66 14.34 -11.69
N ALA A 618 -10.35 15.17 -12.48
CA ALA A 618 -10.80 14.84 -13.82
C ALA A 618 -9.61 14.53 -14.76
N ALA A 619 -8.51 15.28 -14.67
CA ALA A 619 -7.30 15.00 -15.44
C ALA A 619 -6.68 13.63 -15.07
N ALA A 620 -6.56 13.32 -13.80
CA ALA A 620 -6.06 12.03 -13.33
C ALA A 620 -6.97 10.86 -13.77
N GLN A 621 -8.30 11.02 -13.67
CA GLN A 621 -9.27 10.04 -14.16
C GLN A 621 -9.17 9.86 -15.68
N SER A 622 -8.94 10.95 -16.45
CA SER A 622 -8.78 10.88 -17.89
C SER A 622 -7.60 10.01 -18.31
N VAL A 623 -6.48 10.04 -17.60
CA VAL A 623 -5.35 9.14 -17.86
C VAL A 623 -5.78 7.68 -17.77
N GLN A 624 -6.57 7.32 -16.76
CA GLN A 624 -7.05 5.94 -16.57
C GLN A 624 -8.07 5.53 -17.63
N GLU A 625 -9.01 6.42 -17.95
CA GLU A 625 -10.05 6.18 -18.96
C GLU A 625 -9.42 6.03 -20.35
N LEU A 626 -8.57 6.97 -20.77
CA LEU A 626 -7.86 6.92 -22.05
C LEU A 626 -6.97 5.69 -22.17
N SER A 627 -6.28 5.31 -21.09
CA SER A 627 -5.50 4.08 -21.06
C SER A 627 -6.36 2.83 -21.23
N SER A 628 -7.57 2.81 -20.69
CA SER A 628 -8.54 1.73 -20.86
C SER A 628 -9.05 1.66 -22.29
N VAL A 629 -9.37 2.82 -22.89
CA VAL A 629 -9.79 2.92 -24.30
C VAL A 629 -8.67 2.45 -25.23
N LEU A 630 -7.41 2.87 -25.00
CA LEU A 630 -6.23 2.40 -25.75
C LEU A 630 -6.08 0.88 -25.68
N GLY A 631 -6.20 0.32 -24.46
CA GLY A 631 -6.18 -1.13 -24.27
C GLY A 631 -7.31 -1.85 -25.01
N PHE A 632 -8.51 -1.30 -25.00
CA PHE A 632 -9.65 -1.84 -25.75
C PHE A 632 -9.46 -1.80 -27.26
N ILE A 633 -9.00 -0.66 -27.82
CA ILE A 633 -8.73 -0.49 -29.25
C ILE A 633 -7.71 -1.53 -29.72
N ILE A 634 -6.58 -1.65 -29.03
CA ILE A 634 -5.49 -2.53 -29.47
C ILE A 634 -5.84 -4.00 -29.24
N ASN A 635 -6.27 -4.37 -28.03
CA ASN A 635 -6.48 -5.78 -27.67
C ASN A 635 -7.80 -6.35 -28.20
N SER A 636 -8.84 -5.51 -28.37
CA SER A 636 -10.18 -5.98 -28.72
C SER A 636 -10.60 -5.64 -30.13
N LEU A 637 -10.21 -4.46 -30.64
CA LEU A 637 -10.61 -4.00 -31.99
C LEU A 637 -9.55 -4.20 -33.05
N ASN A 638 -8.39 -4.80 -32.71
CA ASN A 638 -7.22 -4.99 -33.59
C ASN A 638 -6.70 -3.66 -34.18
N GLY A 639 -6.65 -2.62 -33.35
CA GLY A 639 -6.08 -1.33 -33.71
C GLY A 639 -4.55 -1.40 -33.72
N SER A 640 -3.91 -1.23 -34.86
CA SER A 640 -2.44 -1.24 -35.00
C SER A 640 -1.79 0.13 -34.86
N ALA A 641 -2.56 1.21 -35.05
CA ALA A 641 -2.12 2.58 -34.86
C ALA A 641 -3.23 3.42 -34.22
N VAL A 642 -2.90 4.08 -33.13
CA VAL A 642 -3.79 4.99 -32.42
C VAL A 642 -3.06 6.32 -32.21
N LEU A 643 -3.71 7.41 -32.58
CA LEU A 643 -3.28 8.77 -32.28
C LEU A 643 -4.16 9.31 -31.17
N VAL A 644 -3.56 9.88 -30.11
CA VAL A 644 -4.29 10.60 -29.06
C VAL A 644 -3.89 12.05 -29.11
N THR A 645 -4.87 12.95 -29.12
CA THR A 645 -4.64 14.40 -29.19
C THR A 645 -5.71 15.17 -28.45
N ALA A 646 -5.61 16.50 -28.46
CA ALA A 646 -6.56 17.42 -27.88
C ALA A 646 -6.96 18.49 -28.89
N ASP A 647 -8.10 19.08 -28.67
CA ASP A 647 -8.55 20.27 -29.41
C ASP A 647 -7.88 21.56 -28.86
N HIS A 648 -7.59 21.61 -27.57
CA HIS A 648 -6.83 22.67 -26.88
C HIS A 648 -6.35 22.15 -25.51
N GLY A 649 -5.52 22.93 -24.83
CA GLY A 649 -5.24 22.76 -23.42
C GLY A 649 -6.00 23.80 -22.58
N PHE A 650 -5.58 24.01 -21.32
CA PHE A 650 -6.23 24.94 -20.43
C PHE A 650 -5.25 25.58 -19.43
N MET A 651 -5.65 26.74 -18.92
CA MET A 651 -5.04 27.36 -17.75
C MET A 651 -5.86 27.00 -16.49
N TYR A 652 -5.16 26.67 -15.42
CA TYR A 652 -5.80 26.41 -14.12
C TYR A 652 -4.95 26.95 -12.97
N GLN A 653 -5.60 27.53 -11.98
CA GLN A 653 -5.00 27.88 -10.69
C GLN A 653 -5.97 27.64 -9.55
N GLU A 654 -5.45 27.15 -8.43
CA GLU A 654 -6.26 26.76 -7.29
C GLU A 654 -6.78 27.96 -6.49
N SER A 655 -5.94 29.01 -6.38
CA SER A 655 -6.31 30.25 -5.70
C SER A 655 -7.36 31.07 -6.47
N ALA A 656 -8.13 31.85 -5.74
CA ALA A 656 -8.96 32.87 -6.36
C ALA A 656 -8.10 33.92 -7.08
N LEU A 657 -8.54 34.33 -8.28
CA LEU A 657 -7.84 35.34 -9.06
C LEU A 657 -7.76 36.66 -8.35
N ASP A 658 -6.59 37.23 -8.29
CA ASP A 658 -6.36 38.60 -7.86
C ASP A 658 -6.97 39.61 -8.86
N GLY A 659 -7.27 40.79 -8.40
CA GLY A 659 -7.79 41.84 -9.25
C GLY A 659 -6.86 42.25 -10.41
N SER A 660 -5.53 42.09 -10.19
CA SER A 660 -4.49 42.32 -11.20
C SER A 660 -4.51 41.31 -12.35
N ASP A 661 -5.03 40.10 -12.15
CA ASP A 661 -5.14 39.07 -13.17
C ASP A 661 -6.37 39.23 -14.07
N LYS A 662 -7.17 40.23 -13.82
CA LYS A 662 -8.38 40.55 -14.58
C LYS A 662 -8.13 41.77 -15.47
N SER A 663 -8.06 41.55 -16.77
CA SER A 663 -8.05 42.64 -17.73
C SER A 663 -9.44 43.24 -17.85
N THR A 664 -9.66 44.44 -17.26
CA THR A 664 -10.86 45.20 -17.49
C THR A 664 -10.86 45.76 -18.90
N LEU A 665 -11.80 45.31 -19.73
CA LEU A 665 -12.14 45.99 -20.96
C LEU A 665 -13.13 47.10 -20.61
N ASP A 666 -12.78 48.34 -20.93
CA ASP A 666 -13.64 49.49 -20.65
C ASP A 666 -14.97 49.36 -21.41
N ASP A 667 -14.90 48.88 -22.68
CA ASP A 667 -16.05 48.50 -23.51
C ASP A 667 -15.70 47.32 -24.41
N LYS A 668 -16.69 46.47 -24.77
CA LYS A 668 -16.53 45.47 -25.80
C LYS A 668 -16.52 46.19 -27.15
N PRO A 669 -15.57 45.84 -28.07
CA PRO A 669 -15.59 46.38 -29.41
C PRO A 669 -16.94 46.19 -30.11
N GLY A 670 -17.40 47.16 -30.87
CA GLY A 670 -18.75 47.17 -31.50
C GLY A 670 -19.01 45.97 -32.42
N GLY A 671 -17.99 45.37 -33.02
CA GLY A 671 -18.07 44.18 -33.85
C GLY A 671 -18.01 42.82 -33.17
N THR A 672 -18.09 42.79 -31.83
CA THR A 672 -18.01 41.57 -31.03
C THR A 672 -19.21 40.67 -31.26
N LEU A 673 -18.99 39.45 -31.73
CA LEU A 673 -20.01 38.42 -31.95
C LEU A 673 -20.06 37.42 -30.79
N LYS A 674 -18.89 37.05 -30.24
CA LYS A 674 -18.78 36.13 -29.11
C LYS A 674 -17.74 36.64 -28.10
N ALA A 675 -18.04 36.56 -26.83
CA ALA A 675 -17.14 36.96 -25.75
C ALA A 675 -17.08 35.91 -24.68
N LYS A 676 -15.88 35.49 -24.33
CA LYS A 676 -15.52 34.56 -23.26
C LYS A 676 -14.35 35.13 -22.46
N LYS A 677 -14.01 34.53 -21.32
CA LYS A 677 -12.95 35.04 -20.43
C LYS A 677 -11.57 35.09 -21.09
N ARG A 678 -11.30 34.19 -22.03
CA ARG A 678 -9.97 34.07 -22.67
C ARG A 678 -9.98 34.45 -24.14
N TYR A 679 -11.13 34.81 -24.73
CA TYR A 679 -11.21 35.30 -26.09
C TYR A 679 -12.48 36.14 -26.39
N LEU A 680 -12.32 37.02 -27.36
CA LEU A 680 -13.40 37.64 -28.08
C LEU A 680 -13.27 37.29 -29.55
N LEU A 681 -14.38 37.07 -30.22
CA LEU A 681 -14.46 36.87 -31.69
C LEU A 681 -15.42 37.88 -32.29
N GLY A 682 -15.09 38.41 -33.42
CA GLY A 682 -15.94 39.39 -34.11
C GLY A 682 -15.36 39.80 -35.46
N ARG A 683 -15.91 40.92 -35.97
CA ARG A 683 -15.47 41.60 -37.19
C ARG A 683 -15.05 43.01 -36.84
N ASP A 684 -13.98 43.47 -37.48
CA ASP A 684 -13.48 44.85 -37.32
C ASP A 684 -13.20 45.22 -35.83
N LEU A 685 -12.62 44.26 -35.10
CA LEU A 685 -12.35 44.45 -33.67
C LEU A 685 -11.24 45.44 -33.37
N GLY A 686 -10.39 45.75 -34.38
CA GLY A 686 -9.24 46.60 -34.25
C GLY A 686 -8.17 46.04 -33.28
N THR A 687 -7.37 46.89 -32.67
CA THR A 687 -6.27 46.50 -31.78
C THR A 687 -6.49 47.02 -30.37
N SER A 688 -5.94 46.34 -29.36
CA SER A 688 -6.02 46.73 -27.96
C SER A 688 -4.64 46.62 -27.32
N SER A 689 -4.32 47.57 -26.43
CA SER A 689 -3.11 47.50 -25.61
C SER A 689 -3.19 46.39 -24.56
N LYS A 690 -4.41 46.00 -24.17
CA LYS A 690 -4.70 45.00 -23.09
C LYS A 690 -4.87 43.57 -23.63
N ALA A 691 -4.91 43.40 -24.95
CA ALA A 691 -5.10 42.11 -25.59
C ALA A 691 -4.16 41.90 -26.78
N TRP A 692 -3.84 40.70 -27.06
CA TRP A 692 -3.30 40.31 -28.38
C TRP A 692 -4.46 40.23 -29.37
N SER A 693 -4.28 40.84 -30.52
CA SER A 693 -5.28 40.85 -31.59
C SER A 693 -4.74 40.10 -32.79
N GLY A 694 -5.61 39.45 -33.52
CA GLY A 694 -5.25 38.71 -34.72
C GLY A 694 -6.48 38.33 -35.52
N ASN A 695 -6.26 37.55 -36.59
CA ASN A 695 -7.31 37.07 -37.46
C ASN A 695 -7.17 35.54 -37.68
N THR A 696 -8.26 34.81 -37.66
CA THR A 696 -8.29 33.35 -37.77
C THR A 696 -7.79 32.80 -39.11
N ALA A 697 -7.74 33.65 -40.19
CA ALA A 697 -7.10 33.29 -41.44
C ALA A 697 -5.59 33.04 -41.27
N VAL A 698 -4.94 33.76 -40.33
CA VAL A 698 -3.52 33.60 -40.00
C VAL A 698 -3.28 32.43 -39.04
N THR A 699 -4.15 32.30 -38.03
CA THR A 699 -3.88 31.42 -36.89
C THR A 699 -4.57 30.05 -36.96
N ALA A 700 -5.50 29.88 -37.90
CA ALA A 700 -6.24 28.63 -38.12
C ALA A 700 -6.46 28.30 -39.61
N ASP A 701 -5.81 29.04 -40.51
CA ASP A 701 -5.97 28.86 -41.97
C ASP A 701 -7.46 28.90 -42.42
N THR A 702 -8.34 29.69 -41.77
CA THR A 702 -9.70 29.90 -42.25
C THR A 702 -9.70 30.69 -43.55
N THR A 703 -10.72 30.47 -44.40
CA THR A 703 -10.85 31.25 -45.65
C THR A 703 -10.99 32.75 -45.34
N LEU A 704 -10.50 33.62 -46.20
CA LEU A 704 -10.54 35.06 -45.94
C LEU A 704 -11.96 35.58 -45.74
N ASP A 705 -12.91 35.16 -46.53
CA ASP A 705 -14.32 35.54 -46.40
C ASP A 705 -15.03 34.95 -45.17
N GLY A 706 -14.53 33.82 -44.69
CA GLY A 706 -15.03 33.12 -43.51
C GLY A 706 -14.17 33.32 -42.26
N SER A 707 -13.24 34.28 -42.26
CA SER A 707 -12.38 34.56 -41.13
C SER A 707 -13.04 35.51 -40.11
N LEU A 708 -12.57 35.50 -38.89
CA LEU A 708 -12.95 36.44 -37.87
C LEU A 708 -11.71 37.03 -37.19
N ASP A 709 -11.85 38.29 -36.77
CA ASP A 709 -10.90 38.88 -35.87
C ASP A 709 -11.12 38.36 -34.43
N PHE A 710 -10.02 38.28 -33.72
CA PHE A 710 -10.09 37.92 -32.30
C PHE A 710 -9.25 38.85 -31.43
N TRP A 711 -9.67 38.95 -30.19
CA TRP A 711 -8.85 39.41 -29.08
C TRP A 711 -8.69 38.29 -28.07
N VAL A 712 -7.46 38.10 -27.58
CA VAL A 712 -7.14 37.22 -26.46
C VAL A 712 -6.34 37.99 -25.43
N PRO A 713 -6.61 37.83 -24.11
CA PRO A 713 -5.89 38.57 -23.11
C PRO A 713 -4.41 38.21 -23.12
N LYS A 714 -3.55 39.18 -22.82
CA LYS A 714 -2.12 38.98 -22.76
C LYS A 714 -1.72 38.09 -21.60
N GLY A 715 -0.87 37.11 -21.87
CA GLY A 715 -0.39 36.18 -20.87
C GLY A 715 -1.51 35.38 -20.19
N ALA A 716 -1.42 35.25 -18.87
CA ALA A 716 -2.38 34.51 -18.05
C ALA A 716 -3.64 35.30 -17.68
N SER A 717 -3.75 36.57 -18.05
CA SER A 717 -4.88 37.45 -17.70
C SER A 717 -6.20 36.94 -18.27
N ARG A 718 -7.31 37.35 -17.66
CA ARG A 718 -8.67 37.01 -18.11
C ARG A 718 -9.51 38.29 -18.30
N PHE A 719 -10.34 38.30 -19.33
CA PHE A 719 -11.35 39.35 -19.45
C PHE A 719 -12.38 39.25 -18.33
N HIS A 720 -12.84 40.38 -17.81
CA HIS A 720 -13.73 40.41 -16.64
C HIS A 720 -15.19 40.08 -17.05
N PHE A 721 -15.53 38.78 -17.03
CA PHE A 721 -16.88 38.26 -17.24
C PHE A 721 -17.34 37.38 -16.09
N ALA A 722 -18.64 37.26 -15.87
CA ALA A 722 -19.19 36.39 -14.82
C ALA A 722 -18.90 34.92 -15.06
N GLY A 723 -18.91 34.13 -13.98
CA GLY A 723 -18.73 32.66 -13.99
C GLY A 723 -17.42 32.18 -13.39
N GLY A 724 -17.14 30.88 -13.42
CA GLY A 724 -15.92 30.24 -12.95
C GLY A 724 -14.67 30.85 -13.59
N ALA A 725 -13.58 30.87 -12.86
CA ALA A 725 -12.37 31.56 -13.32
C ALA A 725 -11.07 30.76 -13.08
N ARG A 726 -11.15 29.63 -12.38
CA ARG A 726 -9.99 28.76 -12.12
C ARG A 726 -9.57 28.02 -13.37
N PHE A 727 -10.53 27.37 -14.04
CA PHE A 727 -10.36 26.71 -15.33
C PHE A 727 -10.75 27.64 -16.45
N VAL A 728 -9.86 27.89 -17.40
CA VAL A 728 -10.10 28.71 -18.57
C VAL A 728 -9.24 28.26 -19.75
N HIS A 729 -9.75 28.48 -20.99
CA HIS A 729 -9.06 28.24 -22.24
C HIS A 729 -9.48 29.27 -23.29
N GLY A 730 -8.74 29.37 -24.38
CA GLY A 730 -9.07 30.24 -25.54
C GLY A 730 -8.00 31.25 -25.90
N SER A 731 -6.93 31.39 -25.09
CA SER A 731 -5.84 32.31 -25.38
C SER A 731 -4.58 31.57 -25.89
N ALA A 732 -3.44 32.22 -25.83
CA ALA A 732 -2.20 31.81 -26.45
C ALA A 732 -1.10 31.43 -25.44
N MET A 733 -1.43 31.14 -24.17
CA MET A 733 -0.40 30.63 -23.27
C MET A 733 0.02 29.23 -23.70
N PRO A 734 1.27 28.82 -23.45
CA PRO A 734 1.75 27.49 -23.81
C PRO A 734 0.85 26.37 -23.32
N GLN A 735 0.28 26.50 -22.09
CA GLN A 735 -0.67 25.56 -21.52
C GLN A 735 -1.94 25.34 -22.35
N GLU A 736 -2.29 26.32 -23.20
CA GLU A 736 -3.51 26.30 -24.03
C GLU A 736 -3.22 25.84 -25.46
N ILE A 737 -2.02 26.17 -26.02
CA ILE A 737 -1.70 25.98 -27.44
C ILE A 737 -0.65 24.90 -27.73
N VAL A 738 0.08 24.38 -26.74
CA VAL A 738 0.98 23.25 -26.95
C VAL A 738 0.11 21.98 -26.86
N VAL A 739 -0.42 21.58 -28.03
CA VAL A 739 -1.36 20.47 -28.15
C VAL A 739 -0.60 19.17 -28.28
N PRO A 740 -0.87 18.16 -27.44
CA PRO A 740 -0.17 16.86 -27.51
C PRO A 740 -0.59 16.04 -28.73
N VAL A 741 0.34 15.24 -29.24
CA VAL A 741 0.06 14.14 -30.17
C VAL A 741 0.79 12.90 -29.69
N ILE A 742 0.04 11.93 -29.17
CA ILE A 742 0.57 10.65 -28.78
C ILE A 742 0.35 9.65 -29.92
N THR A 743 1.42 9.00 -30.35
CA THR A 743 1.33 7.86 -31.27
C THR A 743 1.50 6.58 -30.48
N VAL A 744 0.47 5.72 -30.47
CA VAL A 744 0.50 4.43 -29.78
C VAL A 744 0.46 3.32 -30.83
N ARG A 745 1.38 2.37 -30.70
CA ARG A 745 1.48 1.18 -31.56
C ARG A 745 1.61 -0.08 -30.71
N GLU A 746 1.03 -1.17 -31.19
CA GLU A 746 1.36 -2.48 -30.68
C GLU A 746 2.76 -2.87 -31.16
N THR A 747 3.52 -3.54 -30.29
CA THR A 747 4.82 -4.07 -30.66
C THR A 747 5.11 -5.37 -29.91
N GLU A 748 5.62 -6.37 -30.63
CA GLU A 748 6.08 -7.63 -30.09
C GLU A 748 7.59 -7.64 -29.82
N ALA A 749 8.30 -6.55 -30.12
CA ALA A 749 9.73 -6.45 -29.92
C ALA A 749 10.11 -6.69 -28.46
N GLU A 750 11.22 -7.39 -28.23
CA GLU A 750 11.79 -7.60 -26.88
C GLU A 750 12.01 -6.27 -26.14
N GLU A 751 12.33 -5.20 -26.86
CA GLU A 751 12.50 -3.85 -26.33
C GLU A 751 11.21 -3.24 -25.75
N ALA A 752 10.04 -3.73 -26.15
CA ALA A 752 8.76 -3.28 -25.65
C ALA A 752 8.27 -4.07 -24.43
N LYS A 753 8.90 -5.18 -24.08
CA LYS A 753 8.57 -5.95 -22.88
C LYS A 753 9.03 -5.18 -21.65
N THR A 754 8.12 -4.98 -20.75
CA THR A 754 8.49 -4.46 -19.43
C THR A 754 9.23 -5.52 -18.64
N LYS A 755 10.29 -5.10 -17.96
CA LYS A 755 11.07 -5.93 -17.04
C LYS A 755 11.15 -5.22 -15.69
N TYR A 756 11.35 -5.97 -14.64
CA TYR A 756 11.67 -5.37 -13.33
C TYR A 756 13.18 -5.19 -13.21
N VAL A 757 13.59 -4.18 -12.46
CA VAL A 757 15.01 -3.97 -12.14
C VAL A 757 15.61 -5.21 -11.48
N ASN A 758 16.85 -5.53 -11.83
CA ASN A 758 17.61 -6.59 -11.18
C ASN A 758 18.28 -6.05 -9.91
N ILE A 759 18.42 -6.95 -8.93
CA ILE A 759 18.92 -6.62 -7.60
C ILE A 759 20.07 -7.57 -7.28
N SER A 760 21.15 -7.03 -6.77
CA SER A 760 22.31 -7.81 -6.33
C SER A 760 22.74 -7.40 -4.92
N LEU A 761 23.22 -8.36 -4.13
CA LEU A 761 23.81 -8.09 -2.82
C LEU A 761 25.18 -7.42 -3.02
N LEU A 762 25.45 -6.35 -2.29
CA LEU A 762 26.75 -5.70 -2.24
C LEU A 762 27.61 -6.30 -1.13
N GLY A 763 28.85 -6.61 -1.46
CA GLY A 763 29.80 -7.18 -0.52
C GLY A 763 29.65 -8.68 -0.31
N ALA A 764 30.65 -9.27 0.34
CA ALA A 764 30.69 -10.71 0.62
C ALA A 764 30.18 -11.01 2.04
N VAL A 765 28.90 -10.68 2.31
CA VAL A 765 28.28 -11.03 3.60
C VAL A 765 27.85 -12.49 3.51
N ASN A 766 28.73 -13.40 3.93
CA ASN A 766 28.47 -14.84 3.95
C ASN A 766 28.21 -15.38 5.38
N LYS A 767 28.25 -14.51 6.39
CA LYS A 767 28.07 -14.87 7.81
C LYS A 767 27.35 -13.74 8.58
N VAL A 768 26.38 -14.12 9.39
CA VAL A 768 25.69 -13.26 10.36
C VAL A 768 26.25 -13.58 11.73
N VAL A 769 26.83 -12.57 12.41
CA VAL A 769 27.49 -12.74 13.70
C VAL A 769 26.84 -11.92 14.83
N THR A 770 25.85 -11.09 14.48
CA THR A 770 25.09 -10.24 15.40
C THR A 770 23.60 -10.46 15.25
N ASN A 771 22.84 -10.24 16.30
CA ASN A 771 21.39 -10.40 16.28
C ASN A 771 20.72 -9.49 15.23
N THR A 772 21.32 -8.35 14.91
CA THR A 772 20.85 -7.46 13.84
C THR A 772 21.99 -7.25 12.85
N GLN A 773 21.76 -7.62 11.59
CA GLN A 773 22.73 -7.54 10.52
C GLN A 773 22.23 -6.60 9.43
N ARG A 774 23.10 -5.67 9.00
CA ARG A 774 22.86 -4.82 7.83
C ARG A 774 23.25 -5.55 6.56
N PHE A 775 22.37 -5.52 5.57
CA PHE A 775 22.63 -5.96 4.22
C PHE A 775 22.50 -4.77 3.26
N GLU A 776 23.43 -4.65 2.34
CA GLU A 776 23.38 -3.64 1.29
C GLU A 776 23.11 -4.31 -0.06
N PHE A 777 22.19 -3.74 -0.80
CA PHE A 777 21.82 -4.19 -2.14
C PHE A 777 22.03 -3.05 -3.15
N ILE A 778 22.25 -3.43 -4.39
CA ILE A 778 22.32 -2.51 -5.51
C ILE A 778 21.27 -2.90 -6.55
N GLN A 779 20.53 -1.91 -7.00
CA GLN A 779 19.71 -1.99 -8.19
C GLN A 779 20.62 -1.85 -9.41
N THR A 780 20.75 -2.89 -10.24
CA THR A 780 21.72 -2.91 -11.34
C THR A 780 21.29 -2.02 -12.52
N ASP A 781 19.99 -1.90 -12.71
CA ASP A 781 19.40 -1.14 -13.83
C ASP A 781 18.67 0.09 -13.29
N ALA A 782 18.74 1.23 -13.97
CA ALA A 782 17.90 2.38 -13.62
C ALA A 782 16.44 2.10 -13.96
N VAL A 783 15.50 2.57 -13.15
CA VAL A 783 14.08 2.55 -13.51
C VAL A 783 13.87 3.46 -14.72
N THR A 784 13.12 2.95 -15.68
CA THR A 784 12.71 3.65 -16.91
C THR A 784 11.25 3.29 -17.20
N GLU A 785 10.67 3.83 -18.25
CA GLU A 785 9.32 3.43 -18.68
C GLU A 785 9.16 1.92 -18.92
N ARG A 786 10.25 1.19 -19.22
CA ARG A 786 10.27 -0.26 -19.51
C ARG A 786 10.94 -1.11 -18.45
N MET A 787 11.79 -0.51 -17.63
CA MET A 787 12.44 -1.14 -16.51
C MET A 787 11.72 -0.68 -15.24
N LEU A 788 10.79 -1.50 -14.76
CA LEU A 788 9.90 -1.14 -13.67
C LEU A 788 10.58 -1.26 -12.30
N ALA A 789 10.19 -0.41 -11.39
CA ALA A 789 10.54 -0.53 -9.98
C ALA A 789 10.10 -1.88 -9.40
N ARG A 790 10.83 -2.39 -8.41
CA ARG A 790 10.54 -3.68 -7.78
C ARG A 790 10.53 -3.55 -6.26
N SER A 791 9.41 -3.89 -5.65
CA SER A 791 9.29 -4.05 -4.21
C SER A 791 9.50 -5.51 -3.83
N VAL A 792 10.35 -5.74 -2.82
CA VAL A 792 10.70 -7.09 -2.36
C VAL A 792 10.67 -7.19 -0.84
N VAL A 793 10.46 -8.39 -0.35
CA VAL A 793 10.57 -8.76 1.07
C VAL A 793 11.83 -9.58 1.24
N VAL A 794 12.63 -9.23 2.24
CA VAL A 794 13.93 -9.87 2.51
C VAL A 794 13.89 -10.57 3.85
N SER A 795 14.40 -11.80 3.92
CA SER A 795 14.48 -12.56 5.18
C SER A 795 15.63 -13.58 5.17
N LEU A 796 16.08 -13.93 6.37
CA LEU A 796 16.92 -15.11 6.57
C LEU A 796 16.01 -16.32 6.80
N ARG A 797 16.33 -17.45 6.14
CA ARG A 797 15.51 -18.67 6.19
C ARG A 797 16.32 -19.92 6.46
N ASP A 798 15.72 -20.85 7.18
CA ASP A 798 16.28 -22.17 7.40
C ASP A 798 15.92 -23.11 6.26
N PHE A 799 16.88 -23.39 5.41
CA PHE A 799 16.67 -24.27 4.25
C PHE A 799 16.23 -25.70 4.65
N SER A 800 16.71 -26.19 5.79
CA SER A 800 16.47 -27.57 6.24
C SER A 800 15.20 -27.74 7.06
N ASP A 801 14.56 -26.63 7.51
CA ASP A 801 13.29 -26.64 8.27
C ASP A 801 12.14 -26.02 7.44
N GLY A 802 11.91 -26.56 6.26
CA GLY A 802 10.80 -26.16 5.40
C GLY A 802 10.87 -24.71 4.92
N ASP A 803 12.06 -24.13 4.81
CA ASP A 803 12.28 -22.72 4.42
C ASP A 803 11.62 -21.72 5.38
N LYS A 804 11.58 -22.05 6.68
CA LYS A 804 11.01 -21.23 7.73
C LYS A 804 11.84 -19.96 7.93
N PRO A 805 11.22 -18.75 8.05
CA PRO A 805 11.97 -17.53 8.34
C PRO A 805 12.54 -17.56 9.76
N ILE A 806 13.82 -17.23 9.87
CA ILE A 806 14.57 -17.09 11.13
C ILE A 806 14.91 -15.63 11.45
N SER A 807 14.40 -14.69 10.67
CA SER A 807 14.50 -13.25 10.91
C SER A 807 13.14 -12.59 10.74
N ASP A 808 13.08 -11.29 11.02
CA ASP A 808 12.03 -10.42 10.49
C ASP A 808 12.04 -10.39 8.95
N GLU A 809 10.95 -9.89 8.35
CA GLU A 809 10.71 -9.90 6.90
C GLU A 809 10.37 -8.49 6.40
N PRO A 810 11.29 -7.52 6.52
CA PRO A 810 11.05 -6.16 6.06
C PRO A 810 10.93 -6.07 4.54
N SER A 811 10.15 -5.08 4.08
CA SER A 811 10.01 -4.73 2.67
C SER A 811 11.01 -3.64 2.27
N ILE A 812 11.46 -3.66 1.01
CA ILE A 812 12.30 -2.64 0.41
C ILE A 812 11.98 -2.49 -1.07
N THR A 813 11.94 -1.23 -1.57
CA THR A 813 11.63 -0.92 -2.97
C THR A 813 12.87 -0.40 -3.70
N PHE A 814 13.10 -0.92 -4.89
CA PHE A 814 14.14 -0.52 -5.81
C PHE A 814 13.51 0.26 -6.95
N ASP A 815 13.52 1.57 -6.84
CA ASP A 815 12.81 2.52 -7.72
C ASP A 815 13.69 3.64 -8.27
N SER A 816 15.01 3.56 -8.07
CA SER A 816 15.93 4.61 -8.48
C SER A 816 16.00 4.76 -10.00
N THR A 817 15.78 5.98 -10.49
CA THR A 817 15.92 6.38 -11.90
C THR A 817 17.34 6.88 -12.23
N SER A 818 18.20 7.02 -11.23
CA SER A 818 19.55 7.56 -11.40
C SER A 818 20.41 6.67 -12.30
N GLN A 819 21.23 7.29 -13.14
CA GLN A 819 22.23 6.58 -13.94
C GLN A 819 23.49 6.25 -13.13
N LEU A 820 23.68 6.87 -11.98
CA LEU A 820 24.83 6.65 -11.08
C LEU A 820 24.57 5.43 -10.19
N LEU A 821 25.45 4.45 -10.24
CA LEU A 821 25.32 3.21 -9.45
C LEU A 821 25.29 3.46 -7.94
N ASP A 822 26.04 4.44 -7.47
CA ASP A 822 26.09 4.75 -6.03
C ASP A 822 24.74 5.24 -5.48
N GLU A 823 23.92 5.88 -6.30
CA GLU A 823 22.60 6.38 -5.92
C GLU A 823 21.51 5.29 -5.96
N ARG A 824 21.84 4.11 -6.49
CA ARG A 824 20.94 2.94 -6.56
C ARG A 824 21.15 1.94 -5.43
N LYS A 825 22.00 2.26 -4.47
CA LYS A 825 22.23 1.43 -3.28
C LYS A 825 21.08 1.56 -2.30
N ARG A 826 20.69 0.45 -1.70
CA ARG A 826 19.70 0.38 -0.62
C ARG A 826 20.22 -0.55 0.46
N SER A 827 19.96 -0.22 1.71
CA SER A 827 20.32 -1.08 2.83
C SER A 827 19.12 -1.45 3.68
N ILE A 828 19.16 -2.63 4.28
CA ILE A 828 18.13 -3.14 5.17
C ILE A 828 18.79 -3.82 6.36
N PHE A 829 18.14 -3.75 7.51
CA PHE A 829 18.55 -4.47 8.71
C PHE A 829 17.64 -5.67 8.90
N LEU A 830 18.24 -6.85 9.06
CA LEU A 830 17.52 -8.06 9.45
C LEU A 830 17.87 -8.42 10.88
N THR A 831 16.86 -8.65 11.69
CA THR A 831 17.02 -9.08 13.08
C THR A 831 16.70 -10.57 13.17
N VAL A 832 17.71 -11.33 13.58
CA VAL A 832 17.61 -12.79 13.73
C VAL A 832 16.74 -13.13 14.93
N LEU A 833 15.86 -14.12 14.78
CA LEU A 833 15.02 -14.65 15.84
C LEU A 833 15.86 -15.28 16.94
N GLY A 834 15.44 -15.08 18.17
CA GLY A 834 16.02 -15.78 19.32
C GLY A 834 15.87 -17.30 19.20
N GLY A 835 16.92 -18.03 19.50
CA GLY A 835 16.97 -19.47 19.45
C GLY A 835 18.41 -19.97 19.23
N ALA A 836 18.66 -21.25 19.51
CA ALA A 836 19.94 -21.86 19.19
C ALA A 836 20.04 -22.06 17.67
N HIS A 837 20.86 -21.25 17.02
CA HIS A 837 21.19 -21.42 15.60
C HIS A 837 22.46 -22.26 15.49
N ASP A 838 22.38 -23.38 14.77
CA ASP A 838 23.52 -24.25 14.51
C ASP A 838 24.43 -23.60 13.45
N PRO A 839 25.67 -23.19 13.78
CA PRO A 839 26.59 -22.56 12.84
C PRO A 839 27.05 -23.48 11.70
N HIS A 840 26.82 -24.79 11.84
CA HIS A 840 27.13 -25.79 10.79
C HIS A 840 25.95 -26.03 9.83
N LYS A 841 24.77 -25.48 10.15
CA LYS A 841 23.56 -25.59 9.34
C LYS A 841 23.57 -24.57 8.21
N ARG A 842 22.91 -24.89 7.11
CA ARG A 842 22.73 -23.96 6.00
C ARG A 842 21.49 -23.08 6.24
N TYR A 843 21.70 -21.78 6.19
CA TYR A 843 20.66 -20.78 6.10
C TYR A 843 20.77 -20.05 4.77
N ASP A 844 19.72 -19.42 4.33
CA ASP A 844 19.72 -18.64 3.10
C ASP A 844 19.19 -17.22 3.37
N LEU A 845 19.84 -16.23 2.77
CA LEU A 845 19.27 -14.89 2.58
C LEU A 845 18.34 -14.97 1.37
N VAL A 846 17.05 -14.76 1.58
CA VAL A 846 16.04 -14.90 0.54
C VAL A 846 15.33 -13.57 0.33
N MET A 847 15.20 -13.20 -0.94
CA MET A 847 14.45 -12.04 -1.38
C MET A 847 13.30 -12.51 -2.25
N ARG A 848 12.09 -12.11 -1.93
CA ARG A 848 10.86 -12.44 -2.68
C ARG A 848 10.16 -11.17 -3.12
N ASP A 849 9.64 -11.19 -4.33
CA ASP A 849 8.78 -10.13 -4.82
C ASP A 849 7.59 -9.90 -3.87
N ALA A 850 7.34 -8.65 -3.50
CA ALA A 850 6.36 -8.32 -2.46
C ALA A 850 4.92 -8.67 -2.87
N VAL A 851 4.61 -8.64 -4.17
CA VAL A 851 3.28 -8.91 -4.72
C VAL A 851 3.13 -10.36 -5.13
N SER A 852 3.97 -10.83 -6.05
CA SER A 852 3.86 -12.18 -6.63
C SER A 852 4.40 -13.28 -5.72
N LYS A 853 5.16 -12.93 -4.68
CA LYS A 853 5.88 -13.84 -3.75
C LYS A 853 6.93 -14.72 -4.44
N VAL A 854 7.19 -14.50 -5.73
CA VAL A 854 8.21 -15.23 -6.48
C VAL A 854 9.60 -14.87 -5.95
N GLU A 855 10.46 -15.87 -5.84
CA GLU A 855 11.84 -15.69 -5.39
C GLU A 855 12.65 -14.90 -6.42
N VAL A 856 13.32 -13.84 -5.95
CA VAL A 856 14.15 -12.94 -6.75
C VAL A 856 15.62 -13.25 -6.57
N LEU A 857 16.01 -13.54 -5.32
CA LEU A 857 17.39 -13.80 -4.95
C LEU A 857 17.43 -14.83 -3.81
N ARG A 858 18.36 -15.79 -3.88
CA ARG A 858 18.67 -16.71 -2.79
C ARG A 858 20.17 -16.90 -2.68
N LEU A 859 20.74 -16.60 -1.54
CA LEU A 859 22.15 -16.71 -1.27
C LEU A 859 22.40 -17.48 0.03
N PRO A 860 23.29 -18.50 0.01
CA PRO A 860 23.64 -19.22 1.21
C PRO A 860 24.38 -18.30 2.19
N ILE A 861 24.01 -18.38 3.47
CA ILE A 861 24.61 -17.60 4.54
C ILE A 861 24.79 -18.48 5.77
N LYS A 862 25.81 -18.22 6.59
CA LYS A 862 25.98 -18.85 7.89
C LYS A 862 25.45 -17.93 8.99
N VAL A 863 24.79 -18.52 9.98
CA VAL A 863 24.36 -17.79 11.19
C VAL A 863 25.17 -18.35 12.36
N ASP A 864 26.04 -17.52 12.92
CA ASP A 864 26.91 -17.88 14.04
C ASP A 864 26.98 -16.65 14.97
N LEU A 865 25.97 -16.58 15.81
CA LEU A 865 25.79 -15.42 16.71
C LEU A 865 26.84 -15.51 17.83
N ALA A 866 27.71 -14.51 17.93
CA ALA A 866 28.86 -14.47 18.84
C ALA A 866 28.52 -14.54 20.35
N PHE A 867 27.22 -14.51 20.71
CA PHE A 867 26.70 -14.53 22.08
C PHE A 867 25.55 -15.51 22.30
N GLY A 868 25.51 -16.60 21.55
CA GLY A 868 24.39 -17.54 21.57
C GLY A 868 24.50 -18.74 22.50
N ASN A 869 25.62 -18.98 23.18
CA ASN A 869 25.84 -20.26 23.87
C ASN A 869 26.62 -20.20 25.21
N ASP A 870 26.65 -19.09 25.92
CA ASP A 870 27.14 -19.09 27.30
C ASP A 870 26.08 -18.44 28.19
N PHE A 871 25.07 -19.25 28.58
CA PHE A 871 24.34 -19.28 29.88
C PHE A 871 23.05 -20.04 29.76
#